data_3e41ca3a3e6ac564a7255a690ec02a4e
#
_entry.id   3e41ca3a3e6ac564a7255a690ec02a4e
#
_cell.length_a   1.000
_cell.length_b   1.000
_cell.length_c   1.000
_cell.angle_alpha   90.00
_cell.angle_beta   90.00
_cell.angle_gamma   90.00
#
_symmetry.space_group_name_H-M   'P 1'
#
loop_
_entity.id
_entity.type
_entity.pdbx_description
1 polymer ?
#
loop_
_entity_poly.entity_id
_entity_poly.type
_entity_poly.pdbx_seq_one_letter_code
_entity_poly.pdbx_strand_id
1 'polypeptide(L)'
;MRIVLITILLFVSILSQAQDRKQTSICKIEEDVEIDGDLNEPFWSELEMLSGFKQNTPIAGDNASSRTYVRIAYDDNAVYIGAIMYDARDSMSLTLSQRDDFGNADWFGVIFDPYNAGTIGFAFLVTSAGVQVDELHQVDNIDNNWNAVWKSAVQINDDHWVAEIKIPFSALRFSENGSGDWGVNFARNIRRNREQSYWNFYDPKGLNLISQLGEVNGLNDIDSPLRLAFTPYVSGYIENYNGTTGYTANGGMDVKWGVNEAFTVDMTLVPDFGQVQFDNNVLNTSPFEVRYNERRQFFTEGTELYNKAGIFYSRRVGGTPLYYGDVYSQLDSNEVVEENPSTTQLYNATKFSGRTKKGMGIGVFNAITANTYATVRNNVTGQSRAIRTNPLSNYNVFVLDQNLKNNSSVTLTNTSVWREGISYDANVSSLIVDYYTKGQKFNLWTIDNLSQIYADSKVELGHQINAGIEKSSGNLIGGLTYAGSSKTYDPNDLGFNLLTNIHFFTGFANYNWYKPFWRLYRAWSGFTAQHSRIIQPNVFSQFYLNWNVGGTFRNFMTAGGSLYLEPIRPHDYFEPRVAGRFYEGDALIAPSAFISSDYSKPFALDMNFTWYQFFEHERNGFNLVASPRIRFNDKWFLIYTYSQNNAWKEEGVALTQYFQIPFDLANSNDPIFAKRDRTTITNTIDLSYIMNNKMGITFRLRHYWSKLDYDSFYRLNEEGKMVFTDYTGLGSNDESLHNNSYNAFTIDMAYRWIFAPGSELSLVWKNSIFSYDDQVKKNYFENVGSMFDQSATNSISLKILYYIDYWAWHQKLFKKN
;
A
#
# COMPACT_ATOMS: atom_id res chain seq x y z
N MET A 1 -7.70 -46.94 -12.98
CA MET A 1 -8.73 -45.84 -13.00
C MET A 1 -9.83 -45.99 -11.96
N ARG A 2 -10.45 -47.17 -11.73
CA ARG A 2 -11.49 -47.30 -10.67
C ARG A 2 -10.96 -47.24 -9.24
N ILE A 3 -9.74 -47.66 -8.95
CA ILE A 3 -9.15 -47.65 -7.60
C ILE A 3 -8.73 -46.20 -7.24
N VAL A 4 -8.27 -45.39 -8.17
CA VAL A 4 -7.93 -43.96 -7.96
C VAL A 4 -9.17 -43.13 -7.67
N LEU A 5 -10.33 -43.44 -8.29
CA LEU A 5 -11.60 -42.73 -8.02
C LEU A 5 -12.16 -43.06 -6.63
N ILE A 6 -11.95 -44.31 -6.14
CA ILE A 6 -12.43 -44.72 -4.81
C ILE A 6 -11.54 -44.13 -3.70
N THR A 7 -10.24 -43.95 -3.96
CA THR A 7 -9.33 -43.28 -3.01
C THR A 7 -9.62 -41.78 -2.91
N ILE A 8 -10.03 -41.13 -3.99
CA ILE A 8 -10.47 -39.71 -3.99
C ILE A 8 -11.82 -39.57 -3.28
N LEU A 9 -12.74 -40.51 -3.40
CA LEU A 9 -14.04 -40.45 -2.72
C LEU A 9 -13.93 -40.76 -1.22
N LEU A 10 -12.95 -41.50 -0.75
CA LEU A 10 -12.72 -41.77 0.68
C LEU A 10 -12.03 -40.61 1.40
N PHE A 11 -11.39 -39.68 0.71
CA PHE A 11 -10.81 -38.46 1.30
C PHE A 11 -11.83 -37.32 1.50
N VAL A 12 -13.05 -37.43 0.96
CA VAL A 12 -14.10 -36.40 1.02
C VAL A 12 -14.95 -36.45 2.30
N SER A 13 -14.78 -37.47 3.13
CA SER A 13 -15.64 -37.67 4.32
C SER A 13 -14.98 -37.36 5.67
N ILE A 14 -13.99 -36.47 5.72
CA ILE A 14 -13.58 -35.89 7.01
C ILE A 14 -14.56 -34.75 7.30
N LEU A 15 -15.49 -34.99 8.20
CA LEU A 15 -16.44 -34.05 8.77
C LEU A 15 -15.72 -32.74 9.14
N SER A 16 -15.93 -31.68 8.36
CA SER A 16 -15.64 -30.34 8.76
C SER A 16 -16.66 -30.03 9.87
N GLN A 17 -16.22 -30.00 11.14
CA GLN A 17 -16.95 -29.30 12.17
C GLN A 17 -16.96 -27.82 11.75
N ALA A 18 -18.09 -27.34 11.29
CA ALA A 18 -18.34 -25.90 11.21
C ALA A 18 -18.21 -25.39 12.64
N GLN A 19 -17.36 -24.42 12.87
CA GLN A 19 -17.28 -23.75 14.16
C GLN A 19 -18.63 -23.05 14.37
N ASP A 20 -19.30 -23.35 15.48
CA ASP A 20 -20.55 -22.67 15.83
C ASP A 20 -20.24 -21.19 16.03
N ARG A 21 -20.83 -20.33 15.20
CA ARG A 21 -20.73 -18.87 15.32
C ARG A 21 -21.50 -18.44 16.55
N LYS A 22 -20.93 -17.57 17.37
CA LYS A 22 -21.67 -16.90 18.44
C LYS A 22 -22.73 -15.98 17.81
N GLN A 23 -23.87 -15.93 18.46
CA GLN A 23 -25.00 -15.08 18.07
C GLN A 23 -25.39 -14.18 19.23
N THR A 24 -25.87 -12.99 18.94
CA THR A 24 -26.46 -12.04 19.88
C THR A 24 -27.62 -11.30 19.23
N SER A 25 -28.49 -10.74 20.05
CA SER A 25 -29.56 -9.86 19.60
C SER A 25 -29.23 -8.42 19.93
N ILE A 26 -29.60 -7.50 19.06
CA ILE A 26 -29.50 -6.08 19.31
C ILE A 26 -30.90 -5.49 19.58
N CYS A 27 -30.98 -4.57 20.54
CA CYS A 27 -32.23 -3.92 20.93
C CYS A 27 -32.27 -2.48 20.43
N LYS A 28 -33.44 -2.03 19.98
CA LYS A 28 -33.70 -0.64 19.66
C LYS A 28 -33.93 0.15 20.92
N ILE A 29 -33.31 1.31 21.04
CA ILE A 29 -33.47 2.27 22.15
C ILE A 29 -34.13 3.55 21.62
N GLU A 30 -34.87 4.23 22.51
CA GLU A 30 -35.55 5.51 22.23
C GLU A 30 -34.88 6.67 23.00
N GLU A 31 -33.98 6.38 23.91
CA GLU A 31 -33.28 7.36 24.73
C GLU A 31 -32.14 8.03 23.96
N ASP A 32 -31.95 9.34 24.22
CA ASP A 32 -30.75 10.04 23.75
C ASP A 32 -29.51 9.59 24.53
N VAL A 33 -28.47 9.20 23.83
CA VAL A 33 -27.21 8.73 24.43
C VAL A 33 -26.15 9.81 24.33
N GLU A 34 -25.59 10.21 25.44
CA GLU A 34 -24.42 11.10 25.49
C GLU A 34 -23.16 10.24 25.47
N ILE A 35 -22.31 10.43 24.48
CA ILE A 35 -21.05 9.68 24.35
C ILE A 35 -19.99 10.38 25.20
N ASP A 36 -19.91 9.99 26.47
CA ASP A 36 -19.01 10.55 27.48
C ASP A 36 -18.01 9.51 28.07
N GLY A 37 -18.22 8.23 27.75
CA GLY A 37 -17.39 7.10 28.23
C GLY A 37 -17.85 6.50 29.55
N ASP A 38 -19.03 6.87 30.01
CA ASP A 38 -19.69 6.25 31.18
C ASP A 38 -20.96 5.53 30.69
N LEU A 39 -21.18 4.30 31.12
CA LEU A 39 -22.37 3.51 30.78
C LEU A 39 -23.45 3.64 31.86
N ASN A 40 -23.83 4.89 32.17
CA ASN A 40 -24.74 5.22 33.27
C ASN A 40 -26.21 5.34 32.83
N GLU A 41 -26.51 5.39 31.52
CA GLU A 41 -27.90 5.38 31.05
C GLU A 41 -28.59 4.05 31.42
N PRO A 42 -29.85 4.09 31.85
CA PRO A 42 -30.54 2.91 32.37
C PRO A 42 -30.59 1.74 31.40
N PHE A 43 -30.74 2.01 30.11
CA PHE A 43 -30.85 0.97 29.09
C PHE A 43 -29.62 0.07 29.01
N TRP A 44 -28.41 0.59 29.30
CA TRP A 44 -27.21 -0.23 29.27
C TRP A 44 -27.30 -1.44 30.24
N SER A 45 -27.95 -1.25 31.37
CA SER A 45 -28.09 -2.33 32.36
C SER A 45 -29.08 -3.43 31.93
N GLU A 46 -30.00 -3.13 31.04
CA GLU A 46 -31.04 -4.06 30.55
C GLU A 46 -30.58 -4.91 29.37
N LEU A 47 -29.48 -4.54 28.71
CA LEU A 47 -28.97 -5.23 27.54
C LEU A 47 -28.17 -6.50 27.89
N GLU A 48 -28.19 -7.46 27.00
CA GLU A 48 -27.36 -8.66 27.09
C GLU A 48 -25.89 -8.30 27.21
N MET A 49 -25.21 -8.92 28.16
CA MET A 49 -23.79 -8.72 28.41
C MET A 49 -22.96 -9.79 27.73
N LEU A 50 -22.32 -9.45 26.63
CA LEU A 50 -21.48 -10.34 25.84
C LEU A 50 -20.10 -10.52 26.50
N SER A 51 -19.61 -11.75 26.55
CA SER A 51 -18.36 -12.12 27.23
C SER A 51 -17.72 -13.36 26.60
N GLY A 52 -16.70 -13.94 27.27
CA GLY A 52 -16.09 -15.19 26.84
C GLY A 52 -15.19 -15.01 25.64
N PHE A 53 -14.36 -13.96 25.64
CA PHE A 53 -13.35 -13.70 24.62
C PHE A 53 -12.28 -14.79 24.60
N LYS A 54 -11.82 -15.13 23.39
CA LYS A 54 -10.75 -16.08 23.12
C LYS A 54 -9.57 -15.43 22.42
N GLN A 55 -8.37 -15.82 22.81
CA GLN A 55 -7.15 -15.35 22.18
C GLN A 55 -7.03 -15.86 20.74
N ASN A 56 -6.63 -14.99 19.84
CA ASN A 56 -6.04 -15.33 18.55
C ASN A 56 -4.50 -15.34 18.67
N THR A 57 -3.95 -14.38 19.41
CA THR A 57 -2.54 -14.26 19.71
C THR A 57 -2.37 -13.96 21.21
N PRO A 58 -1.28 -14.39 21.88
CA PRO A 58 -0.18 -15.22 21.38
C PRO A 58 -0.53 -16.70 21.27
N ILE A 59 -1.61 -17.18 21.95
CA ILE A 59 -1.99 -18.59 22.02
C ILE A 59 -3.42 -18.76 21.49
N ALA A 60 -3.53 -19.19 20.24
CA ALA A 60 -4.80 -19.33 19.56
C ALA A 60 -5.75 -20.34 20.27
N GLY A 61 -6.96 -19.86 20.63
CA GLY A 61 -8.03 -20.61 21.24
C GLY A 61 -8.03 -20.59 22.78
N ASP A 62 -7.01 -20.06 23.43
CA ASP A 62 -7.00 -19.88 24.89
C ASP A 62 -8.01 -18.82 25.35
N ASN A 63 -8.38 -18.82 26.62
CA ASN A 63 -9.19 -17.77 27.21
C ASN A 63 -8.40 -16.44 27.19
N ALA A 64 -9.10 -15.32 27.01
CA ALA A 64 -8.49 -14.02 27.21
C ALA A 64 -7.94 -13.89 28.62
N SER A 65 -6.76 -13.24 28.76
CA SER A 65 -6.08 -13.09 30.05
C SER A 65 -6.81 -12.16 31.02
N SER A 66 -7.66 -11.27 30.47
CA SER A 66 -8.47 -10.31 31.23
C SER A 66 -9.91 -10.28 30.72
N ARG A 67 -10.84 -10.00 31.63
CA ARG A 67 -12.27 -9.98 31.29
C ARG A 67 -12.61 -8.77 30.42
N THR A 68 -13.50 -9.02 29.46
CA THR A 68 -14.12 -7.99 28.60
C THR A 68 -15.60 -8.25 28.55
N TYR A 69 -16.39 -7.22 28.74
CA TYR A 69 -17.85 -7.24 28.63
C TYR A 69 -18.28 -6.20 27.62
N VAL A 70 -19.22 -6.58 26.75
CA VAL A 70 -19.72 -5.70 25.69
C VAL A 70 -21.23 -5.72 25.70
N ARG A 71 -21.84 -4.58 25.45
CA ARG A 71 -23.28 -4.39 25.20
C ARG A 71 -23.45 -3.65 23.88
N ILE A 72 -24.54 -3.94 23.17
CA ILE A 72 -24.84 -3.37 21.87
C ILE A 72 -26.30 -2.98 21.77
N ALA A 73 -26.58 -1.77 21.27
CA ALA A 73 -27.91 -1.23 21.01
C ALA A 73 -27.92 -0.42 19.71
N TYR A 74 -29.12 -0.05 19.24
CA TYR A 74 -29.26 0.87 18.12
C TYR A 74 -30.47 1.78 18.29
N ASP A 75 -30.45 2.94 17.63
CA ASP A 75 -31.59 3.82 17.40
C ASP A 75 -31.85 3.96 15.90
N ASP A 76 -32.66 4.93 15.49
CA ASP A 76 -32.94 5.19 14.08
C ASP A 76 -31.72 5.73 13.29
N ASN A 77 -30.66 6.15 13.95
CA ASN A 77 -29.54 6.88 13.34
C ASN A 77 -28.18 6.17 13.47
N ALA A 78 -28.00 5.31 14.49
CA ALA A 78 -26.69 4.79 14.84
C ALA A 78 -26.76 3.45 15.59
N VAL A 79 -25.63 2.73 15.56
CA VAL A 79 -25.35 1.62 16.49
C VAL A 79 -24.50 2.16 17.65
N TYR A 80 -24.83 1.71 18.86
CA TYR A 80 -24.15 2.05 20.11
C TYR A 80 -23.48 0.82 20.70
N ILE A 81 -22.25 0.97 21.18
CA ILE A 81 -21.48 -0.10 21.80
C ILE A 81 -20.90 0.42 23.10
N GLY A 82 -21.23 -0.26 24.21
CA GLY A 82 -20.63 -0.02 25.51
C GLY A 82 -19.74 -1.21 25.87
N ALA A 83 -18.46 -0.96 26.14
CA ALA A 83 -17.49 -2.00 26.47
C ALA A 83 -16.75 -1.70 27.78
N ILE A 84 -16.61 -2.73 28.64
CA ILE A 84 -15.87 -2.66 29.91
C ILE A 84 -14.71 -3.65 29.83
N MET A 85 -13.49 -3.14 29.87
CA MET A 85 -12.25 -3.89 29.75
C MET A 85 -11.49 -3.89 31.07
N TYR A 86 -11.55 -4.99 31.83
CA TYR A 86 -10.85 -5.12 33.10
C TYR A 86 -9.34 -5.19 32.88
N ASP A 87 -8.62 -4.31 33.57
CA ASP A 87 -7.17 -4.25 33.65
C ASP A 87 -6.77 -3.25 34.76
N ALA A 88 -5.63 -3.48 35.42
CA ALA A 88 -5.12 -2.54 36.39
C ALA A 88 -4.58 -1.27 35.66
N ARG A 89 -4.91 -0.09 36.14
CA ARG A 89 -4.52 1.19 35.55
C ARG A 89 -3.03 1.29 35.22
N ASP A 90 -2.17 0.86 36.14
CA ASP A 90 -0.71 0.89 35.97
C ASP A 90 -0.19 -0.11 34.93
N SER A 91 -1.05 -1.02 34.50
CA SER A 91 -0.72 -2.04 33.48
C SER A 91 -1.23 -1.66 32.08
N MET A 92 -2.12 -0.68 31.98
CA MET A 92 -2.67 -0.20 30.72
C MET A 92 -1.63 0.61 29.93
N SER A 93 -1.58 0.41 28.64
CA SER A 93 -0.76 1.26 27.75
C SER A 93 -1.60 2.40 27.20
N LEU A 94 -1.36 3.61 27.71
CA LEU A 94 -2.08 4.84 27.37
C LEU A 94 -1.34 5.71 26.33
N THR A 95 -0.52 5.11 25.50
CA THR A 95 0.29 5.81 24.49
C THR A 95 -0.60 6.52 23.47
N LEU A 96 -0.36 7.80 23.25
CA LEU A 96 -1.03 8.60 22.24
C LEU A 96 -0.43 8.34 20.85
N SER A 97 -1.28 8.34 19.84
CA SER A 97 -0.93 8.26 18.43
C SER A 97 -1.79 9.25 17.62
N GLN A 98 -1.53 9.40 16.35
CA GLN A 98 -2.44 10.08 15.44
C GLN A 98 -3.68 9.22 15.19
N ARG A 99 -4.78 9.85 14.73
CA ARG A 99 -5.94 9.13 14.20
C ARG A 99 -5.47 8.11 13.15
N ASP A 100 -6.09 6.94 13.14
CA ASP A 100 -5.80 5.79 12.27
C ASP A 100 -4.44 5.14 12.52
N ASP A 101 -3.84 5.41 13.68
CA ASP A 101 -2.64 4.72 14.16
C ASP A 101 -2.86 4.22 15.60
N PHE A 102 -2.71 2.92 15.82
CA PHE A 102 -2.79 2.32 17.16
C PHE A 102 -1.64 2.72 18.08
N GLY A 103 -0.54 3.18 17.49
CA GLY A 103 0.68 3.40 18.25
C GLY A 103 1.11 2.16 19.03
N ASN A 104 1.29 2.33 20.33
CA ASN A 104 1.62 1.27 21.26
C ASN A 104 0.58 1.14 22.39
N ALA A 105 -0.66 1.57 22.17
CA ALA A 105 -1.74 1.57 23.15
C ALA A 105 -2.49 0.23 23.21
N ASP A 106 -3.18 -0.01 24.33
CA ASP A 106 -4.26 -0.98 24.39
C ASP A 106 -5.44 -0.46 23.58
N TRP A 107 -6.25 -1.35 22.98
CA TRP A 107 -7.41 -0.92 22.21
C TRP A 107 -8.57 -1.94 22.30
N PHE A 108 -9.75 -1.43 22.02
CA PHE A 108 -10.97 -2.21 21.82
C PHE A 108 -11.62 -1.78 20.49
N GLY A 109 -12.32 -2.69 19.85
CA GLY A 109 -13.06 -2.38 18.64
C GLY A 109 -14.12 -3.39 18.27
N VAL A 110 -14.95 -2.97 17.33
CA VAL A 110 -16.00 -3.75 16.69
C VAL A 110 -15.78 -3.82 15.19
N ILE A 111 -16.13 -4.95 14.60
CA ILE A 111 -16.08 -5.17 13.15
C ILE A 111 -17.47 -5.62 12.73
N PHE A 112 -18.07 -4.92 11.76
CA PHE A 112 -19.36 -5.25 11.15
C PHE A 112 -19.19 -5.71 9.70
N ASP A 113 -19.86 -6.78 9.33
CA ASP A 113 -20.19 -7.14 7.94
C ASP A 113 -21.70 -7.06 7.76
N PRO A 114 -22.25 -5.90 7.35
CA PRO A 114 -23.69 -5.70 7.23
C PRO A 114 -24.37 -6.55 6.16
N TYR A 115 -23.61 -7.20 5.29
CA TYR A 115 -24.09 -8.14 4.28
C TYR A 115 -23.97 -9.61 4.73
N ASN A 116 -23.27 -9.89 5.82
CA ASN A 116 -22.89 -11.22 6.32
C ASN A 116 -22.35 -12.13 5.21
N ALA A 117 -21.59 -11.53 4.30
CA ALA A 117 -21.04 -12.18 3.11
C ALA A 117 -19.64 -12.76 3.35
N GLY A 118 -18.98 -12.35 4.44
CA GLY A 118 -17.61 -12.76 4.78
C GLY A 118 -16.54 -12.17 3.88
N THR A 119 -16.83 -11.07 3.17
CA THR A 119 -15.92 -10.47 2.17
C THR A 119 -15.46 -9.08 2.54
N ILE A 120 -16.27 -8.29 3.23
CA ILE A 120 -15.96 -6.90 3.63
C ILE A 120 -16.43 -6.70 5.06
N GLY A 121 -15.59 -6.09 5.90
CA GLY A 121 -15.92 -5.72 7.27
C GLY A 121 -15.49 -4.28 7.57
N PHE A 122 -16.38 -3.53 8.18
CA PHE A 122 -16.14 -2.15 8.66
C PHE A 122 -15.72 -2.22 10.12
N ALA A 123 -14.48 -1.83 10.42
CA ALA A 123 -13.93 -1.87 11.76
C ALA A 123 -13.85 -0.46 12.35
N PHE A 124 -14.26 -0.34 13.61
CA PHE A 124 -14.21 0.88 14.40
C PHE A 124 -13.54 0.55 15.72
N LEU A 125 -12.37 1.14 15.93
CA LEU A 125 -11.54 0.81 17.08
C LEU A 125 -11.17 2.09 17.83
N VAL A 126 -11.07 1.97 19.14
CA VAL A 126 -10.64 3.07 19.99
C VAL A 126 -9.52 2.58 20.93
N THR A 127 -8.47 3.37 21.04
CA THR A 127 -7.39 3.08 21.98
C THR A 127 -7.78 3.50 23.39
N SER A 128 -7.14 2.95 24.39
CA SER A 128 -7.28 3.38 25.81
C SER A 128 -6.94 4.86 26.02
N ALA A 129 -6.20 5.49 25.10
CA ALA A 129 -5.92 6.93 25.08
C ALA A 129 -6.98 7.75 24.31
N GLY A 130 -8.08 7.13 23.83
CA GLY A 130 -9.17 7.77 23.12
C GLY A 130 -8.86 8.12 21.65
N VAL A 131 -7.85 7.51 21.06
CA VAL A 131 -7.55 7.67 19.63
C VAL A 131 -8.44 6.74 18.82
N GLN A 132 -9.12 7.29 17.82
CA GLN A 132 -9.97 6.53 16.90
C GLN A 132 -9.15 5.94 15.75
N VAL A 133 -9.48 4.70 15.38
CA VAL A 133 -8.94 4.01 14.21
C VAL A 133 -10.09 3.38 13.44
N ASP A 134 -10.17 3.66 12.16
CA ASP A 134 -11.16 3.03 11.28
C ASP A 134 -10.42 2.21 10.20
N GLU A 135 -10.93 1.01 9.93
CA GLU A 135 -10.33 0.11 8.94
C GLU A 135 -11.42 -0.54 8.09
N LEU A 136 -11.15 -0.72 6.81
CA LEU A 136 -11.97 -1.57 5.94
C LEU A 136 -11.25 -2.90 5.74
N HIS A 137 -11.78 -3.95 6.35
CA HIS A 137 -11.24 -5.29 6.23
C HIS A 137 -11.80 -5.98 4.98
N GLN A 138 -10.91 -6.57 4.20
CA GLN A 138 -11.21 -7.38 3.02
C GLN A 138 -10.64 -8.78 3.19
N VAL A 139 -10.92 -9.69 2.27
CA VAL A 139 -10.43 -11.07 2.36
C VAL A 139 -8.91 -11.15 2.50
N ASP A 140 -8.19 -10.37 1.70
CA ASP A 140 -6.72 -10.44 1.60
C ASP A 140 -6.02 -9.14 2.01
N ASN A 141 -6.76 -8.12 2.44
CA ASN A 141 -6.20 -6.81 2.75
C ASN A 141 -6.98 -6.08 3.84
N ILE A 142 -6.29 -5.21 4.57
CA ILE A 142 -6.88 -4.21 5.46
C ILE A 142 -6.55 -2.83 4.90
N ASP A 143 -7.58 -2.07 4.56
CA ASP A 143 -7.44 -0.68 4.11
C ASP A 143 -7.52 0.26 5.32
N ASN A 144 -6.37 0.71 5.79
CA ASN A 144 -6.23 1.65 6.91
C ASN A 144 -6.41 3.12 6.47
N ASN A 145 -6.66 3.37 5.18
CA ASN A 145 -6.93 4.71 4.68
C ASN A 145 -8.43 5.01 4.57
N TRP A 146 -9.27 3.96 4.75
CA TRP A 146 -10.70 4.16 4.81
C TRP A 146 -11.05 4.99 6.04
N ASN A 147 -11.88 6.02 5.85
CA ASN A 147 -12.17 6.98 6.90
C ASN A 147 -13.67 7.19 7.07
N ALA A 148 -14.12 7.16 8.31
CA ALA A 148 -15.51 7.36 8.69
C ALA A 148 -15.66 8.48 9.75
N VAL A 149 -16.83 9.08 9.80
CA VAL A 149 -17.16 10.07 10.83
C VAL A 149 -18.05 9.39 11.88
N TRP A 150 -17.48 9.13 13.06
CA TRP A 150 -18.13 8.48 14.19
C TRP A 150 -17.67 9.09 15.51
N LYS A 151 -18.30 8.73 16.63
CA LYS A 151 -17.97 9.27 17.94
C LYS A 151 -17.55 8.16 18.90
N SER A 152 -16.62 8.46 19.79
CA SER A 152 -16.25 7.61 20.91
C SER A 152 -15.78 8.42 22.08
N ALA A 153 -15.95 7.87 23.27
CA ALA A 153 -15.38 8.37 24.51
C ALA A 153 -14.78 7.20 25.30
N VAL A 154 -13.75 7.51 26.08
CA VAL A 154 -13.05 6.53 26.91
C VAL A 154 -12.88 7.07 28.30
N GLN A 155 -13.20 6.25 29.33
CA GLN A 155 -12.96 6.56 30.72
C GLN A 155 -12.01 5.53 31.33
N ILE A 156 -10.98 5.99 32.03
CA ILE A 156 -9.98 5.14 32.70
C ILE A 156 -10.28 5.12 34.20
N ASN A 157 -10.55 3.93 34.71
CA ASN A 157 -10.75 3.63 36.14
C ASN A 157 -9.54 2.87 36.72
N ASP A 158 -9.55 2.56 38.01
CA ASP A 158 -8.41 1.93 38.67
C ASP A 158 -8.21 0.47 38.26
N ASP A 159 -9.29 -0.29 37.97
CA ASP A 159 -9.30 -1.71 37.68
C ASP A 159 -9.89 -2.05 36.29
N HIS A 160 -10.37 -1.07 35.55
CA HIS A 160 -10.92 -1.24 34.22
C HIS A 160 -10.91 0.09 33.46
N TRP A 161 -11.10 0.00 32.14
CA TRP A 161 -11.44 1.14 31.30
C TRP A 161 -12.72 0.86 30.52
N VAL A 162 -13.44 1.92 30.21
CA VAL A 162 -14.71 1.89 29.49
C VAL A 162 -14.50 2.53 28.13
N ALA A 163 -15.09 1.94 27.10
CA ALA A 163 -15.22 2.56 25.77
C ALA A 163 -16.70 2.63 25.41
N GLU A 164 -17.12 3.82 25.08
CA GLU A 164 -18.45 4.09 24.55
C GLU A 164 -18.34 4.58 23.12
N ILE A 165 -19.07 3.94 22.18
CA ILE A 165 -18.92 4.14 20.75
C ILE A 165 -20.29 4.34 20.11
N LYS A 166 -20.41 5.40 19.29
CA LYS A 166 -21.58 5.67 18.43
C LYS A 166 -21.17 5.65 16.97
N ILE A 167 -21.69 4.69 16.20
CA ILE A 167 -21.44 4.53 14.78
C ILE A 167 -22.70 4.89 14.01
N PRO A 168 -22.74 6.05 13.34
CA PRO A 168 -23.88 6.43 12.51
C PRO A 168 -24.08 5.44 11.36
N PHE A 169 -25.33 5.12 11.02
CA PHE A 169 -25.61 4.28 9.85
C PHE A 169 -25.09 4.90 8.56
N SER A 170 -24.90 6.21 8.51
CA SER A 170 -24.25 6.89 7.39
C SER A 170 -22.79 6.48 7.16
N ALA A 171 -22.09 5.95 8.19
CA ALA A 171 -20.73 5.43 8.09
C ALA A 171 -20.68 3.98 7.57
N LEU A 172 -21.81 3.28 7.52
CA LEU A 172 -21.94 1.88 7.10
C LEU A 172 -22.60 1.80 5.72
N ARG A 173 -22.32 0.71 5.00
CA ARG A 173 -23.03 0.32 3.79
C ARG A 173 -23.74 -1.00 4.07
N PHE A 174 -25.06 -1.01 3.91
CA PHE A 174 -25.89 -2.19 4.18
C PHE A 174 -26.97 -2.37 3.12
N SER A 175 -27.73 -3.48 3.19
CA SER A 175 -28.80 -3.75 2.23
C SER A 175 -30.01 -2.87 2.50
N GLU A 176 -30.82 -2.59 1.45
CA GLU A 176 -32.10 -1.89 1.57
C GLU A 176 -32.92 -2.39 2.76
N ASN A 177 -33.48 -1.44 3.52
CA ASN A 177 -34.28 -1.62 4.75
C ASN A 177 -33.48 -2.14 5.97
N GLY A 178 -32.14 -2.24 5.90
CA GLY A 178 -31.30 -2.64 7.04
C GLY A 178 -31.63 -3.98 7.67
N SER A 179 -32.69 -4.67 7.18
CA SER A 179 -33.14 -5.93 7.73
C SER A 179 -32.23 -7.09 7.37
N GLY A 180 -31.80 -7.84 8.37
CA GLY A 180 -31.01 -9.05 8.20
C GLY A 180 -30.04 -9.27 9.35
N ASP A 181 -29.43 -10.45 9.35
CA ASP A 181 -28.40 -10.80 10.31
C ASP A 181 -27.07 -10.21 9.81
N TRP A 182 -26.45 -9.35 10.62
CA TRP A 182 -25.15 -8.80 10.29
C TRP A 182 -24.04 -9.68 10.89
N GLY A 183 -22.94 -9.82 10.18
CA GLY A 183 -21.70 -10.32 10.76
C GLY A 183 -21.15 -9.31 11.78
N VAL A 184 -20.76 -9.78 12.98
CA VAL A 184 -20.16 -8.94 14.02
C VAL A 184 -19.06 -9.67 14.76
N ASN A 185 -18.00 -8.94 15.12
CA ASN A 185 -17.07 -9.40 16.13
C ASN A 185 -16.57 -8.22 16.98
N PHE A 186 -16.23 -8.51 18.22
CA PHE A 186 -15.58 -7.57 19.11
C PHE A 186 -14.16 -8.04 19.36
N ALA A 187 -13.23 -7.11 19.34
CA ALA A 187 -11.82 -7.38 19.49
C ALA A 187 -11.21 -6.53 20.61
N ARG A 188 -10.30 -7.12 21.37
CA ARG A 188 -9.49 -6.40 22.37
C ARG A 188 -8.02 -6.73 22.17
N ASN A 189 -7.17 -5.71 22.28
CA ASN A 189 -5.72 -5.86 22.32
C ASN A 189 -5.16 -5.44 23.68
N ILE A 190 -4.39 -6.30 24.33
CA ILE A 190 -3.61 -6.02 25.54
C ILE A 190 -2.14 -5.96 25.11
N ARG A 191 -1.61 -4.76 24.97
CA ARG A 191 -0.32 -4.50 24.34
C ARG A 191 0.86 -5.16 25.04
N ARG A 192 0.90 -5.12 26.38
CA ARG A 192 1.98 -5.72 27.17
C ARG A 192 2.11 -7.23 26.97
N ASN A 193 0.98 -7.91 26.68
CA ASN A 193 0.92 -9.36 26.48
C ASN A 193 0.97 -9.73 24.98
N ARG A 194 0.99 -8.73 24.07
CA ARG A 194 0.73 -8.91 22.64
C ARG A 194 -0.49 -9.80 22.39
N GLU A 195 -1.48 -9.68 23.26
CA GLU A 195 -2.69 -10.45 23.21
C GLU A 195 -3.73 -9.74 22.38
N GLN A 196 -4.25 -10.44 21.38
CA GLN A 196 -5.47 -10.09 20.70
C GLN A 196 -6.49 -11.17 20.97
N SER A 197 -7.64 -10.77 21.51
CA SER A 197 -8.75 -11.65 21.83
C SER A 197 -10.02 -11.18 21.15
N TYR A 198 -10.86 -12.13 20.76
CA TYR A 198 -12.10 -11.91 20.01
C TYR A 198 -13.27 -12.54 20.72
N TRP A 199 -14.44 -11.88 20.66
CA TRP A 199 -15.68 -12.42 21.20
C TRP A 199 -16.09 -13.72 20.49
N ASN A 200 -16.21 -13.69 19.15
CA ASN A 200 -16.27 -14.92 18.35
C ASN A 200 -14.86 -15.33 17.96
N PHE A 201 -14.43 -16.51 18.39
CA PHE A 201 -13.05 -16.94 18.15
C PHE A 201 -12.70 -16.98 16.67
N TYR A 202 -11.65 -16.32 16.31
CA TYR A 202 -11.05 -16.32 14.98
C TYR A 202 -9.91 -17.34 14.93
N ASP A 203 -10.13 -18.49 14.25
CA ASP A 203 -9.08 -19.50 14.06
C ASP A 203 -8.07 -19.02 12.99
N PRO A 204 -6.79 -18.83 13.35
CA PRO A 204 -5.77 -18.39 12.39
C PRO A 204 -5.45 -19.43 11.30
N LYS A 205 -5.98 -20.67 11.40
CA LYS A 205 -5.89 -21.68 10.36
C LYS A 205 -6.95 -21.53 9.28
N GLY A 206 -7.99 -20.72 9.52
CA GLY A 206 -9.01 -20.36 8.55
C GLY A 206 -8.49 -19.36 7.51
N LEU A 207 -9.36 -18.89 6.61
CA LEU A 207 -8.98 -17.94 5.57
C LEU A 207 -8.63 -16.58 6.14
N ASN A 208 -9.61 -15.91 6.74
CA ASN A 208 -9.49 -14.56 7.27
C ASN A 208 -10.49 -14.30 8.38
N LEU A 209 -10.37 -13.15 9.04
CA LEU A 209 -11.23 -12.74 10.14
C LEU A 209 -12.68 -12.56 9.69
N ILE A 210 -12.90 -11.90 8.53
CA ILE A 210 -14.25 -11.51 8.10
C ILE A 210 -15.13 -12.72 7.78
N SER A 211 -14.54 -13.79 7.26
CA SER A 211 -15.27 -15.05 7.02
C SER A 211 -15.68 -15.80 8.30
N GLN A 212 -15.16 -15.35 9.46
CA GLN A 212 -15.33 -16.02 10.76
C GLN A 212 -15.96 -15.09 11.82
N LEU A 213 -16.74 -14.08 11.40
CA LEU A 213 -17.49 -13.24 12.35
C LEU A 213 -18.63 -14.03 13.02
N GLY A 214 -19.01 -13.61 14.22
CA GLY A 214 -20.27 -13.98 14.83
C GLY A 214 -21.44 -13.29 14.13
N GLU A 215 -22.65 -13.38 14.69
CA GLU A 215 -23.86 -12.82 14.11
C GLU A 215 -24.57 -11.93 15.12
N VAL A 216 -25.13 -10.82 14.64
CA VAL A 216 -26.05 -9.97 15.37
C VAL A 216 -27.39 -9.93 14.65
N ASN A 217 -28.46 -10.27 15.37
CA ASN A 217 -29.83 -10.38 14.88
C ASN A 217 -30.68 -9.27 15.50
N GLY A 218 -31.77 -8.88 14.83
CA GLY A 218 -32.74 -7.94 15.38
C GLY A 218 -32.64 -6.50 14.88
N LEU A 219 -31.73 -6.24 13.93
CA LEU A 219 -31.75 -5.00 13.18
C LEU A 219 -32.92 -5.00 12.21
N ASN A 220 -33.88 -4.10 12.41
CA ASN A 220 -35.07 -4.00 11.57
C ASN A 220 -35.41 -2.53 11.33
N ASP A 221 -36.00 -2.23 10.19
CA ASP A 221 -36.58 -0.93 9.83
C ASP A 221 -35.62 0.24 10.07
N ILE A 222 -34.39 0.12 9.57
CA ILE A 222 -33.42 1.19 9.61
C ILE A 222 -33.67 2.11 8.42
N ASP A 223 -34.26 3.28 8.68
CA ASP A 223 -34.35 4.35 7.70
C ASP A 223 -33.01 5.06 7.58
N SER A 224 -32.31 4.82 6.48
CA SER A 224 -31.04 5.50 6.24
C SER A 224 -31.26 6.99 5.93
N PRO A 225 -30.78 7.92 6.76
CA PRO A 225 -30.90 9.34 6.44
C PRO A 225 -30.15 9.67 5.14
N LEU A 226 -30.54 10.77 4.47
CA LEU A 226 -29.80 11.26 3.31
C LEU A 226 -28.32 11.44 3.67
N ARG A 227 -27.46 10.65 3.04
CA ARG A 227 -26.00 10.70 3.24
C ARG A 227 -25.38 11.64 2.22
N LEU A 228 -25.35 12.93 2.55
CA LEU A 228 -24.71 13.94 1.69
C LEU A 228 -23.77 14.79 2.55
N ALA A 229 -22.50 14.75 2.23
CA ALA A 229 -21.48 15.51 2.89
C ALA A 229 -20.64 16.31 1.88
N PHE A 230 -20.25 17.50 2.29
CA PHE A 230 -19.36 18.38 1.55
C PHE A 230 -18.13 18.66 2.40
N THR A 231 -16.95 18.62 1.79
CA THR A 231 -15.70 18.98 2.47
C THR A 231 -14.98 20.02 1.63
N PRO A 232 -15.43 21.29 1.64
CA PRO A 232 -14.69 22.39 1.02
C PRO A 232 -13.34 22.56 1.70
N TYR A 233 -12.33 22.95 0.91
CA TYR A 233 -11.03 23.29 1.42
C TYR A 233 -10.47 24.55 0.75
N VAL A 234 -9.56 25.19 1.48
CA VAL A 234 -8.69 26.24 0.98
C VAL A 234 -7.26 25.93 1.42
N SER A 235 -6.29 26.20 0.53
CA SER A 235 -4.87 26.04 0.83
C SER A 235 -4.06 27.20 0.27
N GLY A 236 -2.95 27.50 0.95
CA GLY A 236 -1.98 28.49 0.53
C GLY A 236 -0.57 27.93 0.68
N TYR A 237 0.30 28.26 -0.27
CA TYR A 237 1.69 27.82 -0.35
C TYR A 237 2.62 29.00 -0.49
N ILE A 238 3.74 28.93 0.20
CA ILE A 238 4.90 29.82 0.02
C ILE A 238 6.06 28.89 -0.33
N GLU A 239 6.61 29.05 -1.54
CA GLU A 239 7.72 28.24 -2.02
C GLU A 239 8.92 29.12 -2.31
N ASN A 240 10.08 28.69 -1.86
CA ASN A 240 11.35 29.37 -2.12
C ASN A 240 12.34 28.39 -2.76
N TYR A 241 12.88 28.80 -3.90
CA TYR A 241 13.96 28.11 -4.59
C TYR A 241 15.00 29.13 -5.06
N ASN A 242 16.26 28.95 -4.68
CA ASN A 242 17.37 29.83 -5.06
C ASN A 242 17.10 31.32 -4.80
N GLY A 243 16.45 31.65 -3.69
CA GLY A 243 16.14 33.06 -3.34
C GLY A 243 14.90 33.61 -4.04
N THR A 244 14.32 32.92 -4.99
CA THR A 244 13.05 33.28 -5.63
C THR A 244 11.90 32.70 -4.85
N THR A 245 10.93 33.54 -4.48
CA THR A 245 9.75 33.14 -3.71
C THR A 245 8.49 33.21 -4.56
N GLY A 246 7.77 32.09 -4.64
CA GLY A 246 6.46 31.99 -5.28
C GLY A 246 5.35 31.84 -4.23
N TYR A 247 4.14 32.26 -4.60
CA TYR A 247 2.93 32.14 -3.79
C TYR A 247 1.85 31.48 -4.62
N THR A 248 1.20 30.44 -4.07
CA THR A 248 0.08 29.78 -4.72
C THR A 248 -1.07 29.61 -3.72
N ALA A 249 -2.29 29.81 -4.20
CA ALA A 249 -3.51 29.57 -3.41
C ALA A 249 -4.44 28.68 -4.22
N ASN A 250 -4.97 27.64 -3.59
CA ASN A 250 -5.90 26.71 -4.19
C ASN A 250 -7.16 26.59 -3.33
N GLY A 251 -8.25 26.21 -3.99
CA GLY A 251 -9.50 25.87 -3.32
C GLY A 251 -10.24 24.82 -4.12
N GLY A 252 -10.89 23.91 -3.42
CA GLY A 252 -11.63 22.83 -4.01
C GLY A 252 -12.64 22.25 -3.01
N MET A 253 -13.23 21.12 -3.36
CA MET A 253 -14.26 20.50 -2.53
C MET A 253 -14.33 19.01 -2.82
N ASP A 254 -14.42 18.22 -1.74
CA ASP A 254 -14.84 16.83 -1.84
C ASP A 254 -16.34 16.71 -1.55
N VAL A 255 -17.01 15.84 -2.29
CA VAL A 255 -18.45 15.57 -2.14
C VAL A 255 -18.60 14.06 -1.95
N LYS A 256 -19.28 13.67 -0.87
CA LYS A 256 -19.65 12.27 -0.60
C LYS A 256 -21.17 12.18 -0.55
N TRP A 257 -21.74 11.44 -1.50
CA TRP A 257 -23.18 11.27 -1.63
C TRP A 257 -23.56 9.79 -1.65
N GLY A 258 -24.30 9.36 -0.61
CA GLY A 258 -24.99 8.07 -0.62
C GLY A 258 -26.22 8.15 -1.50
N VAL A 259 -26.14 7.54 -2.67
CA VAL A 259 -27.26 7.46 -3.63
C VAL A 259 -28.43 6.67 -3.03
N ASN A 260 -28.07 5.60 -2.33
CA ASN A 260 -28.93 4.80 -1.45
C ASN A 260 -28.05 4.11 -0.39
N GLU A 261 -28.60 3.20 0.41
CA GLU A 261 -27.89 2.52 1.50
C GLU A 261 -26.65 1.75 1.01
N ALA A 262 -26.68 1.23 -0.20
CA ALA A 262 -25.68 0.35 -0.77
C ALA A 262 -24.64 1.07 -1.64
N PHE A 263 -24.99 2.21 -2.25
CA PHE A 263 -24.19 2.89 -3.24
C PHE A 263 -23.80 4.31 -2.83
N THR A 264 -22.57 4.67 -3.10
CA THR A 264 -22.00 5.98 -2.79
C THR A 264 -21.29 6.56 -4.02
N VAL A 265 -21.43 7.87 -4.20
CA VAL A 265 -20.62 8.71 -5.10
C VAL A 265 -19.62 9.46 -4.22
N ASP A 266 -18.34 9.31 -4.48
CA ASP A 266 -17.27 10.14 -3.93
C ASP A 266 -16.67 10.96 -5.08
N MET A 267 -16.64 12.28 -4.93
CA MET A 267 -16.13 13.19 -5.96
C MET A 267 -15.16 14.20 -5.35
N THR A 268 -14.07 14.46 -6.05
CA THR A 268 -13.17 15.56 -5.73
C THR A 268 -13.12 16.55 -6.90
N LEU A 269 -13.26 17.82 -6.57
CA LEU A 269 -13.26 18.94 -7.51
C LEU A 269 -12.02 19.79 -7.27
N VAL A 270 -11.20 19.96 -8.30
CA VAL A 270 -9.94 20.72 -8.26
C VAL A 270 -9.07 20.26 -7.07
N PRO A 271 -8.67 18.97 -6.99
CA PRO A 271 -7.95 18.44 -5.84
C PRO A 271 -6.57 19.08 -5.69
N ASP A 272 -6.19 19.32 -4.43
CA ASP A 272 -4.87 19.80 -4.05
C ASP A 272 -4.08 18.72 -3.29
N PHE A 273 -2.99 18.27 -3.88
CA PHE A 273 -2.10 17.25 -3.34
C PHE A 273 -0.72 17.79 -2.88
N GLY A 274 -0.55 19.11 -2.79
CA GLY A 274 0.74 19.72 -2.47
C GLY A 274 1.27 19.38 -1.08
N GLN A 275 0.40 19.05 -0.12
CA GLN A 275 0.79 18.61 1.22
C GLN A 275 1.11 17.12 1.35
N VAL A 276 0.97 16.34 0.28
CA VAL A 276 1.33 14.91 0.32
C VAL A 276 2.83 14.75 0.57
N GLN A 277 3.19 13.81 1.45
CA GLN A 277 4.58 13.49 1.78
C GLN A 277 5.41 13.19 0.53
N PHE A 278 6.68 13.61 0.51
CA PHE A 278 7.60 13.30 -0.59
C PHE A 278 7.72 11.80 -0.88
N ASP A 279 7.82 11.45 -2.14
CA ASP A 279 8.20 10.11 -2.56
C ASP A 279 9.65 9.81 -2.19
N ASN A 280 9.95 8.54 -2.00
CA ASN A 280 11.30 8.08 -1.70
C ASN A 280 12.15 8.02 -2.98
N ASN A 281 12.55 9.17 -3.50
CA ASN A 281 13.39 9.24 -4.69
C ASN A 281 14.68 8.43 -4.50
N VAL A 282 15.08 7.70 -5.55
CA VAL A 282 16.25 6.82 -5.60
C VAL A 282 16.98 6.97 -6.92
N LEU A 283 18.25 6.65 -6.94
CA LEU A 283 19.00 6.47 -8.18
C LEU A 283 18.58 5.15 -8.82
N ASN A 284 17.80 5.24 -9.90
CA ASN A 284 17.31 4.06 -10.59
C ASN A 284 18.25 3.66 -11.74
N THR A 285 19.01 2.62 -11.53
CA THR A 285 19.89 2.02 -12.56
C THR A 285 19.28 0.79 -13.22
N SER A 286 18.09 0.37 -12.80
CA SER A 286 17.39 -0.77 -13.40
C SER A 286 16.70 -0.37 -14.71
N PRO A 287 16.37 -1.33 -15.60
CA PRO A 287 15.59 -1.07 -16.80
C PRO A 287 14.11 -0.75 -16.51
N PHE A 288 13.69 -0.78 -15.26
CA PHE A 288 12.29 -0.73 -14.85
C PHE A 288 11.94 0.61 -14.18
N GLU A 289 10.71 1.05 -14.39
CA GLU A 289 10.14 2.20 -13.70
C GLU A 289 10.03 1.94 -12.18
N VAL A 290 10.30 2.97 -11.37
CA VAL A 290 10.09 2.90 -9.91
C VAL A 290 8.61 3.03 -9.59
N ARG A 291 8.07 2.07 -8.85
CA ARG A 291 6.70 2.14 -8.34
C ARG A 291 6.63 2.85 -7.01
N TYR A 292 5.82 3.91 -6.93
CA TYR A 292 5.56 4.65 -5.70
C TYR A 292 4.19 4.30 -5.13
N ASN A 293 4.07 4.26 -3.81
CA ASN A 293 2.78 4.07 -3.15
C ASN A 293 1.87 5.29 -3.36
N GLU A 294 0.58 5.06 -3.50
CA GLU A 294 -0.42 6.13 -3.50
C GLU A 294 -0.53 6.73 -2.09
N ARG A 295 -0.56 8.05 -1.99
CA ARG A 295 -0.66 8.81 -0.73
C ARG A 295 -1.74 9.90 -0.79
N ARG A 296 -2.35 10.12 -1.94
CA ARG A 296 -3.45 11.08 -2.14
C ARG A 296 -4.73 10.46 -1.62
N GLN A 297 -5.31 11.02 -0.56
CA GLN A 297 -6.44 10.44 0.19
C GLN A 297 -7.59 9.97 -0.71
N PHE A 298 -8.01 10.79 -1.67
CA PHE A 298 -9.07 10.41 -2.61
C PHE A 298 -8.80 9.08 -3.33
N PHE A 299 -7.54 8.78 -3.67
CA PHE A 299 -7.15 7.57 -4.40
C PHE A 299 -6.81 6.38 -3.50
N THR A 300 -6.77 6.55 -2.19
CA THR A 300 -6.53 5.46 -1.23
C THR A 300 -7.82 4.96 -0.60
N GLU A 301 -8.84 5.81 -0.46
CA GLU A 301 -10.11 5.49 0.17
C GLU A 301 -11.09 4.81 -0.81
N GLY A 302 -11.79 3.77 -0.37
CA GLY A 302 -12.87 3.10 -1.10
C GLY A 302 -12.44 2.49 -2.43
N THR A 303 -11.27 1.87 -2.46
CA THR A 303 -10.64 1.33 -3.68
C THR A 303 -10.83 -0.18 -3.86
N GLU A 304 -11.59 -0.84 -3.00
CA GLU A 304 -11.76 -2.29 -2.95
C GLU A 304 -12.26 -2.92 -4.25
N LEU A 305 -13.08 -2.20 -5.02
CA LEU A 305 -13.54 -2.66 -6.32
C LEU A 305 -12.55 -2.38 -7.45
N TYR A 306 -11.72 -1.33 -7.33
CA TYR A 306 -10.86 -0.84 -8.41
C TYR A 306 -9.47 -1.48 -8.42
N ASN A 307 -8.92 -1.79 -7.24
CA ASN A 307 -7.56 -2.34 -7.09
C ASN A 307 -7.51 -3.85 -7.37
N LYS A 308 -8.07 -4.28 -8.51
CA LYS A 308 -8.06 -5.69 -8.94
C LYS A 308 -7.23 -5.86 -10.20
N ALA A 309 -6.70 -7.06 -10.42
CA ALA A 309 -5.94 -7.46 -11.61
C ALA A 309 -4.66 -6.65 -11.93
N GLY A 310 -4.27 -5.67 -11.11
CA GLY A 310 -3.08 -4.84 -11.37
C GLY A 310 -3.21 -3.87 -12.56
N ILE A 311 -4.42 -3.67 -13.09
CA ILE A 311 -4.68 -2.81 -14.26
C ILE A 311 -5.09 -1.37 -13.89
N PHE A 312 -5.16 -1.07 -12.58
CA PHE A 312 -5.38 0.29 -12.07
C PHE A 312 -4.27 0.68 -11.11
N TYR A 313 -3.50 1.68 -11.48
CA TYR A 313 -2.49 2.34 -10.67
C TYR A 313 -2.80 3.84 -10.65
N SER A 314 -3.42 4.30 -9.59
CA SER A 314 -4.00 5.65 -9.47
C SER A 314 -2.99 6.78 -9.68
N ARG A 315 -1.69 6.54 -9.47
CA ARG A 315 -0.60 7.50 -9.73
C ARG A 315 -0.47 7.89 -11.21
N ARG A 316 -1.04 7.13 -12.14
CA ARG A 316 -1.13 7.50 -13.56
C ARG A 316 -2.07 8.68 -13.76
N VAL A 317 -3.11 8.81 -12.92
CA VAL A 317 -4.07 9.92 -12.99
C VAL A 317 -3.43 11.18 -12.41
N GLY A 318 -3.22 12.19 -13.26
CA GLY A 318 -2.55 13.41 -12.86
C GLY A 318 -1.03 13.27 -12.69
N GLY A 319 -0.45 12.18 -13.21
CA GLY A 319 0.99 11.90 -13.16
C GLY A 319 1.80 12.68 -14.19
N THR A 320 2.99 12.18 -14.51
CA THR A 320 3.90 12.79 -15.49
C THR A 320 3.22 12.91 -16.86
N PRO A 321 3.30 14.07 -17.53
CA PRO A 321 2.76 14.27 -18.87
C PRO A 321 3.31 13.27 -19.89
N LEU A 322 2.44 12.80 -20.80
CA LEU A 322 2.76 11.75 -21.78
C LEU A 322 4.03 12.05 -22.59
N TYR A 323 4.19 13.31 -23.01
CA TYR A 323 5.30 13.79 -23.86
C TYR A 323 6.30 14.66 -23.08
N TYR A 324 6.42 14.46 -21.75
CA TYR A 324 7.29 15.27 -20.88
C TYR A 324 8.74 15.32 -21.36
N GLY A 325 9.30 14.17 -21.76
CA GLY A 325 10.68 14.06 -22.26
C GLY A 325 10.87 14.57 -23.69
N ASP A 326 9.82 14.58 -24.49
CA ASP A 326 9.89 14.91 -25.92
C ASP A 326 10.11 16.41 -26.19
N VAL A 327 9.93 17.24 -25.16
CA VAL A 327 10.18 18.69 -25.22
C VAL A 327 11.60 19.00 -25.72
N TYR A 328 12.58 18.26 -25.17
CA TYR A 328 14.00 18.51 -25.48
C TYR A 328 14.36 18.20 -26.92
N SER A 329 13.67 17.28 -27.57
CA SER A 329 13.86 16.94 -28.97
C SER A 329 13.20 17.95 -29.94
N GLN A 330 12.34 18.83 -29.42
CA GLN A 330 11.58 19.85 -30.17
C GLN A 330 12.16 21.25 -30.01
N LEU A 331 13.32 21.39 -29.31
CA LEU A 331 13.98 22.67 -29.15
C LEU A 331 14.76 23.07 -30.40
N ASP A 332 14.62 24.34 -30.77
CA ASP A 332 15.52 24.98 -31.75
C ASP A 332 16.86 25.32 -31.09
N SER A 333 17.91 25.58 -31.92
CA SER A 333 19.30 25.76 -31.46
C SER A 333 19.49 26.88 -30.41
N ASN A 334 18.58 27.84 -30.34
CA ASN A 334 18.63 28.97 -29.41
C ASN A 334 17.54 28.93 -28.34
N GLU A 335 16.81 27.84 -28.25
CA GLU A 335 15.73 27.69 -27.28
C GLU A 335 16.20 26.95 -26.02
N VAL A 336 15.64 27.34 -24.89
CA VAL A 336 15.80 26.68 -23.61
C VAL A 336 14.42 26.43 -23.00
N VAL A 337 14.31 25.37 -22.23
CA VAL A 337 13.10 25.08 -21.45
C VAL A 337 13.04 26.04 -20.28
N GLU A 338 12.03 26.92 -20.25
CA GLU A 338 11.77 27.84 -19.15
C GLU A 338 10.93 27.18 -18.08
N GLU A 339 9.92 26.39 -18.47
CA GLU A 339 9.04 25.64 -17.58
C GLU A 339 8.60 24.32 -18.25
N ASN A 340 8.63 23.21 -17.55
CA ASN A 340 8.06 21.94 -17.97
C ASN A 340 7.41 21.26 -16.77
N PRO A 341 6.08 21.37 -16.61
CA PRO A 341 5.37 20.76 -15.48
C PRO A 341 5.53 19.25 -15.48
N SER A 342 5.96 18.69 -14.35
CA SER A 342 6.16 17.24 -14.19
C SER A 342 4.88 16.48 -13.81
N THR A 343 3.77 17.18 -13.61
CA THR A 343 2.45 16.63 -13.30
C THR A 343 1.36 17.32 -14.09
N THR A 344 0.26 16.61 -14.36
CA THR A 344 -0.91 17.17 -15.04
C THR A 344 -1.96 17.62 -14.03
N GLN A 345 -2.59 18.77 -14.28
CA GLN A 345 -3.66 19.29 -13.42
C GLN A 345 -4.91 18.42 -13.57
N LEU A 346 -5.42 17.93 -12.46
CA LEU A 346 -6.68 17.19 -12.37
C LEU A 346 -7.85 18.18 -12.21
N TYR A 347 -8.83 18.13 -13.12
CA TYR A 347 -10.06 18.91 -12.99
C TYR A 347 -11.02 18.30 -11.99
N ASN A 348 -11.27 17.02 -12.12
CA ASN A 348 -12.12 16.26 -11.21
C ASN A 348 -11.76 14.78 -11.24
N ALA A 349 -12.11 14.09 -10.15
CA ALA A 349 -12.19 12.65 -10.11
C ALA A 349 -13.46 12.24 -9.37
N THR A 350 -14.12 11.20 -9.85
CA THR A 350 -15.37 10.68 -9.32
C THR A 350 -15.32 9.17 -9.21
N LYS A 351 -15.72 8.63 -8.05
CA LYS A 351 -15.93 7.20 -7.81
C LYS A 351 -17.39 6.96 -7.48
N PHE A 352 -18.04 6.05 -8.19
CA PHE A 352 -19.32 5.47 -7.82
C PHE A 352 -19.10 4.02 -7.45
N SER A 353 -19.40 3.62 -6.22
CA SER A 353 -19.19 2.24 -5.78
C SER A 353 -20.28 1.78 -4.82
N GLY A 354 -20.54 0.48 -4.83
CA GLY A 354 -21.47 -0.16 -3.91
C GLY A 354 -21.70 -1.62 -4.24
N ARG A 355 -22.49 -2.30 -3.38
CA ARG A 355 -22.79 -3.72 -3.54
C ARG A 355 -24.27 -3.97 -3.23
N THR A 356 -24.95 -4.66 -4.14
CA THR A 356 -26.36 -5.04 -3.97
C THR A 356 -26.52 -6.17 -2.94
N LYS A 357 -27.72 -6.37 -2.40
CA LYS A 357 -28.05 -7.48 -1.50
C LYS A 357 -27.72 -8.88 -2.08
N LYS A 358 -27.74 -9.03 -3.42
CA LYS A 358 -27.39 -10.29 -4.09
C LYS A 358 -25.87 -10.46 -4.30
N GLY A 359 -25.05 -9.57 -3.69
CA GLY A 359 -23.60 -9.65 -3.77
C GLY A 359 -22.99 -9.10 -5.06
N MET A 360 -23.75 -8.38 -5.91
CA MET A 360 -23.22 -7.72 -7.09
C MET A 360 -22.60 -6.37 -6.70
N GLY A 361 -21.27 -6.26 -6.77
CA GLY A 361 -20.50 -5.03 -6.65
C GLY A 361 -20.44 -4.30 -7.99
N ILE A 362 -20.64 -3.00 -7.96
CA ILE A 362 -20.53 -2.12 -9.14
C ILE A 362 -19.58 -0.99 -8.77
N GLY A 363 -18.54 -0.79 -9.60
CA GLY A 363 -17.60 0.31 -9.48
C GLY A 363 -17.49 1.07 -10.79
N VAL A 364 -17.56 2.40 -10.74
CA VAL A 364 -17.27 3.29 -11.85
C VAL A 364 -16.38 4.40 -11.34
N PHE A 365 -15.21 4.54 -11.95
CA PHE A 365 -14.28 5.64 -11.70
C PHE A 365 -14.14 6.45 -12.97
N ASN A 366 -14.12 7.77 -12.84
CA ASN A 366 -13.82 8.70 -13.91
C ASN A 366 -12.93 9.84 -13.40
N ALA A 367 -11.92 10.23 -14.17
CA ALA A 367 -11.10 11.39 -13.88
C ALA A 367 -10.72 12.11 -15.19
N ILE A 368 -10.60 13.43 -15.13
CA ILE A 368 -10.26 14.27 -16.27
C ILE A 368 -9.07 15.15 -15.92
N THR A 369 -8.02 15.11 -16.73
CA THR A 369 -6.84 15.97 -16.60
C THR A 369 -6.80 17.01 -17.72
N ALA A 370 -6.27 18.19 -17.39
CA ALA A 370 -6.12 19.30 -18.32
C ALA A 370 -5.04 19.04 -19.38
N ASN A 371 -5.10 19.82 -20.47
CA ASN A 371 -3.94 20.00 -21.34
C ASN A 371 -2.77 20.58 -20.53
N THR A 372 -1.58 20.02 -20.70
CA THR A 372 -0.35 20.52 -20.06
C THR A 372 0.64 20.97 -21.12
N TYR A 373 1.33 22.06 -20.85
CA TYR A 373 2.27 22.67 -21.78
C TYR A 373 3.60 22.97 -21.08
N ALA A 374 4.70 22.70 -21.78
CA ALA A 374 6.00 23.25 -21.45
C ALA A 374 6.13 24.63 -22.12
N THR A 375 6.79 25.55 -21.43
CA THR A 375 7.18 26.87 -21.99
C THR A 375 8.65 26.82 -22.36
N VAL A 376 8.94 27.11 -23.63
CA VAL A 376 10.30 27.24 -24.12
C VAL A 376 10.56 28.68 -24.58
N ARG A 377 11.74 29.19 -24.26
CA ARG A 377 12.14 30.57 -24.58
C ARG A 377 13.34 30.61 -25.50
N ASN A 378 13.25 31.43 -26.51
CA ASN A 378 14.39 31.73 -27.41
C ASN A 378 15.28 32.79 -26.76
N ASN A 379 16.53 32.45 -26.46
CA ASN A 379 17.49 33.31 -25.78
C ASN A 379 17.97 34.51 -26.62
N VAL A 380 17.77 34.47 -27.95
CA VAL A 380 18.17 35.55 -28.86
C VAL A 380 17.04 36.56 -29.03
N THR A 381 15.82 36.08 -29.28
CA THR A 381 14.66 36.95 -29.54
C THR A 381 13.90 37.32 -28.30
N GLY A 382 14.06 36.57 -27.19
CA GLY A 382 13.28 36.68 -25.95
C GLY A 382 11.84 36.18 -26.06
N GLN A 383 11.45 35.64 -27.21
CA GLN A 383 10.10 35.10 -27.41
C GLN A 383 9.93 33.73 -26.76
N SER A 384 8.79 33.50 -26.14
CA SER A 384 8.41 32.21 -25.59
C SER A 384 7.32 31.56 -26.45
N ARG A 385 7.34 30.22 -26.56
CA ARG A 385 6.29 29.40 -27.16
C ARG A 385 5.93 28.24 -26.26
N ALA A 386 4.72 27.70 -26.40
CA ALA A 386 4.25 26.55 -25.65
C ALA A 386 4.37 25.28 -26.50
N ILE A 387 4.84 24.18 -25.86
CA ILE A 387 4.84 22.83 -26.44
C ILE A 387 3.88 22.01 -25.59
N ARG A 388 2.87 21.39 -26.23
CA ARG A 388 1.92 20.53 -25.51
C ARG A 388 2.58 19.23 -25.10
N THR A 389 2.66 19.01 -23.79
CA THR A 389 3.27 17.80 -23.18
C THR A 389 2.24 16.76 -22.74
N ASN A 390 0.97 17.18 -22.52
CA ASN A 390 -0.12 16.24 -22.29
C ASN A 390 -1.41 16.74 -22.94
N PRO A 391 -2.15 15.92 -23.70
CA PRO A 391 -3.49 16.26 -24.16
C PRO A 391 -4.48 16.18 -23.02
N LEU A 392 -5.65 16.83 -23.17
CA LEU A 392 -6.80 16.56 -22.29
C LEU A 392 -7.08 15.07 -22.30
N SER A 393 -7.06 14.46 -21.12
CA SER A 393 -7.16 13.01 -20.98
C SER A 393 -8.28 12.64 -20.03
N ASN A 394 -9.05 11.61 -20.40
CA ASN A 394 -10.17 11.07 -19.65
C ASN A 394 -9.85 9.62 -19.25
N TYR A 395 -9.73 9.37 -17.96
CA TYR A 395 -9.43 8.09 -17.34
C TYR A 395 -10.70 7.45 -16.82
N ASN A 396 -10.93 6.19 -17.14
CA ASN A 396 -12.12 5.47 -16.73
C ASN A 396 -11.77 4.09 -16.18
N VAL A 397 -12.50 3.66 -15.15
CA VAL A 397 -12.50 2.27 -14.66
C VAL A 397 -13.95 1.84 -14.47
N PHE A 398 -14.28 0.67 -14.97
CA PHE A 398 -15.57 0.04 -14.77
C PHE A 398 -15.39 -1.36 -14.18
N VAL A 399 -16.16 -1.69 -13.14
CA VAL A 399 -16.07 -2.97 -12.41
C VAL A 399 -17.45 -3.56 -12.18
N LEU A 400 -17.61 -4.84 -12.49
CA LEU A 400 -18.70 -5.69 -12.06
C LEU A 400 -18.11 -6.88 -11.28
N ASP A 401 -18.48 -7.02 -10.02
CA ASP A 401 -17.94 -8.01 -9.10
C ASP A 401 -19.05 -8.81 -8.45
N GLN A 402 -19.26 -10.05 -8.85
CA GLN A 402 -20.29 -10.92 -8.29
C GLN A 402 -19.72 -11.85 -7.22
N ASN A 403 -20.13 -11.63 -5.97
CA ASN A 403 -19.88 -12.60 -4.91
C ASN A 403 -20.69 -13.87 -5.13
N LEU A 404 -20.05 -15.01 -4.93
CA LEU A 404 -20.63 -16.34 -4.99
C LEU A 404 -20.54 -17.00 -3.59
N LYS A 405 -21.04 -18.24 -3.48
CA LYS A 405 -20.94 -19.01 -2.23
C LYS A 405 -19.50 -19.35 -1.88
N ASN A 406 -19.22 -19.58 -0.59
CA ASN A 406 -17.91 -19.98 -0.03
C ASN A 406 -16.78 -18.96 -0.28
N ASN A 407 -17.04 -17.68 -0.25
CA ASN A 407 -16.10 -16.58 -0.55
C ASN A 407 -15.54 -16.63 -1.98
N SER A 408 -16.23 -17.27 -2.90
CA SER A 408 -15.87 -17.23 -4.32
C SER A 408 -16.39 -15.96 -4.98
N SER A 409 -15.75 -15.54 -6.07
CA SER A 409 -16.21 -14.38 -6.84
C SER A 409 -15.86 -14.49 -8.32
N VAL A 410 -16.59 -13.72 -9.14
CA VAL A 410 -16.27 -13.48 -10.54
C VAL A 410 -16.30 -11.97 -10.76
N THR A 411 -15.20 -11.41 -11.25
CA THR A 411 -15.08 -9.97 -11.51
C THR A 411 -14.77 -9.71 -12.98
N LEU A 412 -15.50 -8.78 -13.57
CA LEU A 412 -15.15 -8.14 -14.84
C LEU A 412 -14.70 -6.73 -14.53
N THR A 413 -13.53 -6.33 -15.00
CA THR A 413 -13.05 -4.95 -14.86
C THR A 413 -12.48 -4.47 -16.17
N ASN A 414 -12.64 -3.17 -16.44
CA ASN A 414 -12.11 -2.51 -17.61
C ASN A 414 -11.51 -1.17 -17.21
N THR A 415 -10.34 -0.85 -17.74
CA THR A 415 -9.72 0.47 -17.64
C THR A 415 -9.56 1.05 -19.03
N SER A 416 -9.80 2.36 -19.19
CA SER A 416 -9.58 3.05 -20.46
C SER A 416 -9.06 4.47 -20.26
N VAL A 417 -8.21 4.91 -21.16
CA VAL A 417 -7.68 6.26 -21.22
C VAL A 417 -7.95 6.80 -22.62
N TRP A 418 -8.75 7.86 -22.69
CA TRP A 418 -9.08 8.56 -23.93
C TRP A 418 -8.41 9.92 -23.96
N ARG A 419 -7.77 10.24 -25.07
CA ARG A 419 -6.96 11.46 -25.24
C ARG A 419 -7.46 12.31 -26.40
N GLU A 420 -7.44 13.61 -26.19
CA GLU A 420 -7.81 14.57 -27.25
C GLU A 420 -6.78 14.61 -28.38
N GLY A 421 -7.26 14.60 -29.63
CA GLY A 421 -6.44 14.81 -30.82
C GLY A 421 -5.86 13.53 -31.40
N ILE A 422 -4.59 13.60 -31.84
CA ILE A 422 -3.90 12.51 -32.54
C ILE A 422 -3.14 11.56 -31.63
N SER A 423 -3.21 11.77 -30.32
CA SER A 423 -2.57 10.87 -29.34
C SER A 423 -3.30 9.53 -29.32
N TYR A 424 -2.57 8.46 -29.02
CA TYR A 424 -3.16 7.13 -28.92
C TYR A 424 -4.10 6.99 -27.71
N ASP A 425 -5.07 6.09 -27.82
CA ASP A 425 -5.94 5.68 -26.72
C ASP A 425 -5.56 4.30 -26.22
N ALA A 426 -5.87 4.00 -24.96
CA ALA A 426 -5.56 2.71 -24.34
C ALA A 426 -6.78 2.12 -23.63
N ASN A 427 -6.90 0.80 -23.69
CA ASN A 427 -7.95 0.06 -23.01
C ASN A 427 -7.41 -1.28 -22.50
N VAL A 428 -7.79 -1.68 -21.28
CA VAL A 428 -7.49 -2.99 -20.71
C VAL A 428 -8.73 -3.59 -20.09
N SER A 429 -9.06 -4.82 -20.50
CA SER A 429 -10.16 -5.59 -19.94
C SER A 429 -9.61 -6.77 -19.15
N SER A 430 -10.23 -7.08 -18.02
CA SER A 430 -9.83 -8.21 -17.17
C SER A 430 -11.03 -9.05 -16.75
N LEU A 431 -10.85 -10.36 -16.78
CA LEU A 431 -11.71 -11.35 -16.14
C LEU A 431 -10.96 -11.98 -14.98
N ILE A 432 -11.57 -11.93 -13.79
CA ILE A 432 -11.02 -12.56 -12.58
C ILE A 432 -12.03 -13.60 -12.11
N VAL A 433 -11.55 -14.80 -11.85
CA VAL A 433 -12.34 -15.87 -11.21
C VAL A 433 -11.59 -16.34 -9.99
N ASP A 434 -12.25 -16.32 -8.84
CA ASP A 434 -11.74 -16.80 -7.57
C ASP A 434 -12.72 -17.81 -6.99
N TYR A 435 -12.35 -19.08 -7.00
CA TYR A 435 -13.22 -20.18 -6.61
C TYR A 435 -12.67 -20.95 -5.41
N TYR A 436 -13.38 -20.88 -4.28
CA TYR A 436 -13.11 -21.67 -3.09
C TYR A 436 -13.99 -22.91 -3.02
N THR A 437 -13.40 -24.04 -2.71
CA THR A 437 -14.14 -25.28 -2.44
C THR A 437 -14.95 -25.16 -1.13
N LYS A 438 -15.96 -26.03 -0.96
CA LYS A 438 -16.74 -26.11 0.28
C LYS A 438 -15.79 -26.35 1.49
N GLY A 439 -15.94 -25.51 2.52
CA GLY A 439 -15.03 -25.47 3.68
C GLY A 439 -13.71 -24.74 3.42
N GLN A 440 -13.60 -24.04 2.28
CA GLN A 440 -12.51 -23.09 1.96
C GLN A 440 -11.09 -23.70 2.09
N LYS A 441 -10.96 -24.99 1.80
CA LYS A 441 -9.68 -25.72 1.90
C LYS A 441 -8.78 -25.53 0.69
N PHE A 442 -9.37 -25.37 -0.47
CA PHE A 442 -8.66 -25.16 -1.73
C PHE A 442 -9.24 -23.96 -2.45
N ASN A 443 -8.36 -23.22 -3.07
CA ASN A 443 -8.64 -22.10 -3.97
C ASN A 443 -8.15 -22.45 -5.40
N LEU A 444 -8.98 -22.15 -6.41
CA LEU A 444 -8.63 -22.10 -7.81
C LEU A 444 -8.93 -20.70 -8.30
N TRP A 445 -7.92 -20.03 -8.85
CA TRP A 445 -8.09 -18.67 -9.32
C TRP A 445 -7.44 -18.41 -10.67
N THR A 446 -8.01 -17.45 -11.41
CA THR A 446 -7.40 -16.93 -12.64
C THR A 446 -7.67 -15.45 -12.78
N ILE A 447 -6.70 -14.74 -13.34
CA ILE A 447 -6.78 -13.35 -13.79
C ILE A 447 -6.35 -13.35 -15.25
N ASP A 448 -7.23 -12.92 -16.14
CA ASP A 448 -6.99 -12.87 -17.58
C ASP A 448 -7.18 -11.44 -18.06
N ASN A 449 -6.10 -10.79 -18.50
CA ASN A 449 -6.03 -9.40 -18.91
C ASN A 449 -5.78 -9.29 -20.41
N LEU A 450 -6.54 -8.44 -21.10
CA LEU A 450 -6.38 -8.09 -22.51
C LEU A 450 -6.14 -6.57 -22.63
N SER A 451 -4.95 -6.17 -23.08
CA SER A 451 -4.64 -4.77 -23.42
C SER A 451 -4.86 -4.49 -24.89
N GLN A 452 -5.30 -3.27 -25.16
CA GLN A 452 -5.60 -2.76 -26.51
C GLN A 452 -5.08 -1.31 -26.61
N ILE A 453 -4.07 -1.10 -27.45
CA ILE A 453 -3.52 0.24 -27.74
C ILE A 453 -3.97 0.66 -29.14
N TYR A 454 -4.67 1.78 -29.21
CA TYR A 454 -5.24 2.32 -30.43
C TYR A 454 -4.37 3.47 -30.96
N ALA A 455 -3.44 3.15 -31.85
CA ALA A 455 -2.52 4.13 -32.44
C ALA A 455 -2.56 4.06 -33.96
N ASP A 456 -2.62 5.21 -34.65
CA ASP A 456 -2.48 5.35 -36.11
C ASP A 456 -3.34 4.35 -36.93
N SER A 457 -4.61 4.19 -36.59
CA SER A 457 -5.54 3.25 -37.24
C SER A 457 -5.19 1.76 -37.04
N LYS A 458 -4.25 1.45 -36.14
CA LYS A 458 -3.89 0.10 -35.73
C LYS A 458 -4.31 -0.15 -34.28
N VAL A 459 -4.63 -1.40 -34.01
CA VAL A 459 -4.86 -1.85 -32.63
C VAL A 459 -3.80 -2.88 -32.30
N GLU A 460 -2.96 -2.57 -31.32
CA GLU A 460 -2.02 -3.54 -30.76
C GLU A 460 -2.68 -4.27 -29.62
N LEU A 461 -2.70 -5.59 -29.70
CA LEU A 461 -3.28 -6.47 -28.71
C LEU A 461 -2.20 -7.14 -27.86
N GLY A 462 -2.36 -7.13 -26.55
CA GLY A 462 -1.51 -7.86 -25.63
C GLY A 462 -2.34 -8.58 -24.59
N HIS A 463 -1.83 -9.69 -24.04
CA HIS A 463 -2.55 -10.40 -22.99
C HIS A 463 -1.61 -10.86 -21.86
N GLN A 464 -2.20 -11.00 -20.67
CA GLN A 464 -1.55 -11.57 -19.51
C GLN A 464 -2.51 -12.54 -18.83
N ILE A 465 -1.99 -13.70 -18.44
CA ILE A 465 -2.74 -14.72 -17.69
C ILE A 465 -1.97 -15.03 -16.41
N ASN A 466 -2.66 -14.97 -15.27
CA ASN A 466 -2.19 -15.48 -14.00
C ASN A 466 -3.21 -16.49 -13.49
N ALA A 467 -2.77 -17.67 -13.07
CA ALA A 467 -3.66 -18.72 -12.58
C ALA A 467 -2.98 -19.54 -11.49
N GLY A 468 -3.77 -20.09 -10.57
CA GLY A 468 -3.25 -20.91 -9.49
C GLY A 468 -4.24 -21.92 -8.96
N ILE A 469 -3.67 -22.97 -8.34
CA ILE A 469 -4.37 -23.93 -7.51
C ILE A 469 -3.64 -24.02 -6.17
N GLU A 470 -4.36 -23.75 -5.08
CA GLU A 470 -3.77 -23.58 -3.77
C GLU A 470 -4.58 -24.29 -2.70
N LYS A 471 -3.90 -24.89 -1.74
CA LYS A 471 -4.47 -25.26 -0.45
C LYS A 471 -4.36 -24.05 0.47
N SER A 472 -5.51 -23.43 0.81
CA SER A 472 -5.62 -22.10 1.42
C SER A 472 -5.79 -22.11 2.94
N SER A 473 -5.97 -23.27 3.59
CA SER A 473 -6.22 -23.35 5.03
C SER A 473 -5.53 -24.51 5.72
N GLY A 474 -5.38 -24.43 7.06
CA GLY A 474 -4.71 -25.40 7.90
C GLY A 474 -3.27 -25.01 8.25
N ASN A 475 -2.51 -25.94 8.83
CA ASN A 475 -1.10 -25.72 9.18
C ASN A 475 -0.20 -25.69 7.95
N LEU A 476 -0.50 -26.50 6.94
CA LEU A 476 0.19 -26.55 5.67
C LEU A 476 -0.68 -25.85 4.62
N ILE A 477 -0.16 -24.80 4.03
CA ILE A 477 -0.69 -24.10 2.85
C ILE A 477 0.33 -24.18 1.72
N GLY A 478 -0.11 -24.21 0.48
CA GLY A 478 0.82 -24.30 -0.65
C GLY A 478 0.08 -24.51 -1.95
N GLY A 479 0.78 -24.31 -3.05
CA GLY A 479 0.15 -24.37 -4.37
C GLY A 479 1.12 -24.34 -5.52
N LEU A 480 0.52 -24.34 -6.69
CA LEU A 480 1.18 -24.15 -7.97
C LEU A 480 0.54 -22.96 -8.66
N THR A 481 1.34 -22.03 -9.14
CA THR A 481 0.88 -20.85 -9.87
C THR A 481 1.61 -20.71 -11.19
N TYR A 482 0.90 -20.13 -12.14
CA TYR A 482 1.40 -19.71 -13.44
C TYR A 482 1.12 -18.22 -13.62
N ALA A 483 2.10 -17.47 -14.11
CA ALA A 483 1.93 -16.09 -14.55
C ALA A 483 2.62 -15.90 -15.89
N GLY A 484 1.98 -15.24 -16.84
CA GLY A 484 2.57 -15.02 -18.16
C GLY A 484 2.03 -13.79 -18.86
N SER A 485 2.93 -12.98 -19.45
CA SER A 485 2.59 -11.76 -20.21
C SER A 485 3.14 -11.85 -21.62
N SER A 486 2.31 -11.62 -22.62
CA SER A 486 2.75 -11.54 -24.02
C SER A 486 3.71 -10.36 -24.23
N LYS A 487 4.43 -10.36 -25.37
CA LYS A 487 5.38 -9.31 -25.71
C LYS A 487 4.74 -7.91 -25.83
N THR A 488 3.48 -7.88 -26.25
CA THR A 488 2.70 -6.67 -26.54
C THR A 488 1.74 -6.29 -25.41
N TYR A 489 1.79 -6.99 -24.27
CA TYR A 489 0.94 -6.64 -23.15
C TYR A 489 1.39 -5.32 -22.51
N ASP A 490 0.54 -4.31 -22.57
CA ASP A 490 0.81 -2.99 -22.00
C ASP A 490 -0.44 -2.43 -21.30
N PRO A 491 -0.50 -2.47 -19.97
CA PRO A 491 -1.55 -1.82 -19.18
C PRO A 491 -1.12 -0.44 -18.66
N ASN A 492 0.07 0.07 -18.97
CA ASN A 492 0.76 1.11 -18.21
C ASN A 492 0.16 2.52 -18.36
N ASP A 493 -0.82 2.74 -19.23
CA ASP A 493 -1.55 4.01 -19.31
C ASP A 493 -2.40 4.28 -18.06
N LEU A 494 -2.93 3.25 -17.41
CA LEU A 494 -3.65 3.35 -16.14
C LEU A 494 -3.28 2.23 -15.14
N GLY A 495 -2.55 1.22 -15.56
CA GLY A 495 -2.03 0.12 -14.75
C GLY A 495 -0.54 0.23 -14.48
N PHE A 496 0.04 -0.90 -14.04
CA PHE A 496 1.47 -0.99 -13.79
C PHE A 496 1.97 -2.42 -14.05
N ASN A 497 2.77 -2.59 -15.11
CA ASN A 497 3.42 -3.84 -15.45
C ASN A 497 4.84 -3.57 -15.94
N LEU A 498 5.81 -4.28 -15.38
CA LEU A 498 7.24 -4.10 -15.69
C LEU A 498 7.76 -5.14 -16.69
N LEU A 499 7.19 -6.34 -16.67
CA LEU A 499 7.74 -7.49 -17.39
C LEU A 499 6.76 -7.97 -18.46
N THR A 500 7.24 -8.03 -19.68
CA THR A 500 6.51 -8.58 -20.83
C THR A 500 7.30 -9.69 -21.48
N ASN A 501 6.66 -10.49 -22.34
CA ASN A 501 7.30 -11.59 -23.06
C ASN A 501 7.90 -12.66 -22.13
N ILE A 502 7.35 -12.87 -20.94
CA ILE A 502 7.88 -13.79 -19.92
C ILE A 502 6.76 -14.56 -19.25
N HIS A 503 7.07 -15.79 -18.83
CA HIS A 503 6.19 -16.56 -17.97
C HIS A 503 6.94 -17.22 -16.81
N PHE A 504 6.22 -17.43 -15.73
CA PHE A 504 6.70 -17.99 -14.47
C PHE A 504 5.86 -19.20 -14.07
N PHE A 505 6.53 -20.24 -13.60
CA PHE A 505 5.93 -21.39 -12.94
C PHE A 505 6.44 -21.42 -11.51
N THR A 506 5.56 -21.26 -10.54
CA THR A 506 5.94 -21.22 -9.15
C THR A 506 5.24 -22.32 -8.36
N GLY A 507 6.03 -23.06 -7.57
CA GLY A 507 5.53 -23.97 -6.56
C GLY A 507 5.94 -23.50 -5.18
N PHE A 508 5.01 -23.51 -4.22
CA PHE A 508 5.31 -23.12 -2.85
C PHE A 508 4.61 -24.00 -1.81
N ALA A 509 5.21 -24.08 -0.64
CA ALA A 509 4.66 -24.77 0.52
C ALA A 509 5.09 -24.07 1.80
N ASN A 510 4.13 -23.70 2.66
CA ASN A 510 4.36 -23.04 3.94
C ASN A 510 3.72 -23.86 5.06
N TYR A 511 4.48 -24.17 6.10
CA TYR A 511 3.99 -24.84 7.29
C TYR A 511 4.02 -23.87 8.46
N ASN A 512 2.86 -23.69 9.12
CA ASN A 512 2.67 -22.77 10.23
C ASN A 512 2.37 -23.54 11.53
N TRP A 513 3.14 -23.28 12.57
CA TRP A 513 2.90 -23.78 13.93
C TRP A 513 2.17 -22.72 14.73
N TYR A 514 0.89 -22.86 14.92
CA TYR A 514 0.03 -21.90 15.64
C TYR A 514 -0.05 -22.15 17.15
N LYS A 515 0.39 -23.34 17.62
CA LYS A 515 0.42 -23.70 19.05
C LYS A 515 1.82 -23.56 19.59
N PRO A 516 1.97 -23.08 20.86
CA PRO A 516 3.26 -23.00 21.50
C PRO A 516 3.99 -24.35 21.57
N PHE A 517 5.26 -24.33 21.27
CA PHE A 517 6.17 -25.44 21.46
C PHE A 517 7.58 -24.93 21.80
N TRP A 518 8.33 -25.69 22.56
CA TRP A 518 9.64 -25.29 23.06
C TRP A 518 9.61 -23.88 23.67
N ARG A 519 10.43 -22.95 23.19
CA ARG A 519 10.47 -21.54 23.63
C ARG A 519 9.68 -20.59 22.69
N LEU A 520 8.92 -21.12 21.75
CA LEU A 520 8.18 -20.35 20.76
C LEU A 520 6.70 -20.33 21.10
N TYR A 521 6.05 -19.20 20.83
CA TYR A 521 4.59 -19.11 20.75
C TYR A 521 4.10 -19.65 19.41
N ARG A 522 4.79 -19.31 18.33
CA ARG A 522 4.48 -19.73 16.97
C ARG A 522 5.73 -19.78 16.10
N ALA A 523 5.71 -20.54 15.04
CA ALA A 523 6.78 -20.60 14.05
C ALA A 523 6.22 -20.84 12.66
N TRP A 524 7.04 -20.63 11.66
CA TRP A 524 6.73 -20.95 10.27
C TRP A 524 7.98 -21.40 9.53
N SER A 525 7.75 -22.18 8.48
CA SER A 525 8.76 -22.52 7.51
C SER A 525 8.12 -22.55 6.13
N GLY A 526 8.70 -21.85 5.17
CA GLY A 526 8.21 -21.75 3.80
C GLY A 526 9.28 -22.14 2.79
N PHE A 527 8.86 -22.77 1.72
CA PHE A 527 9.70 -23.12 0.59
C PHE A 527 9.02 -22.68 -0.70
N THR A 528 9.78 -22.04 -1.59
CA THR A 528 9.32 -21.60 -2.92
C THR A 528 10.36 -22.04 -3.96
N ALA A 529 9.87 -22.56 -5.08
CA ALA A 529 10.66 -22.83 -6.29
C ALA A 529 9.99 -22.12 -7.46
N GLN A 530 10.75 -21.34 -8.23
CA GLN A 530 10.26 -20.66 -9.42
C GLN A 530 11.14 -20.90 -10.61
N HIS A 531 10.50 -21.17 -11.75
CA HIS A 531 11.13 -21.30 -13.06
C HIS A 531 10.52 -20.28 -14.01
N SER A 532 11.34 -19.49 -14.69
CA SER A 532 10.89 -18.52 -15.68
C SER A 532 11.51 -18.73 -17.04
N ARG A 533 10.78 -18.33 -18.07
CA ARG A 533 11.18 -18.41 -19.48
C ARG A 533 10.67 -17.20 -20.23
N ILE A 534 11.42 -16.75 -21.21
CA ILE A 534 10.92 -15.83 -22.25
C ILE A 534 9.94 -16.62 -23.16
N ILE A 535 8.83 -16.01 -23.55
CA ILE A 535 7.81 -16.65 -24.39
C ILE A 535 8.28 -16.72 -25.85
N GLN A 536 8.84 -15.61 -26.35
CA GLN A 536 9.32 -15.51 -27.74
C GLN A 536 10.73 -14.89 -27.79
N PRO A 537 11.74 -15.71 -28.18
CA PRO A 537 11.76 -17.15 -28.41
C PRO A 537 11.56 -17.92 -27.09
N ASN A 538 11.08 -19.17 -27.12
CA ASN A 538 10.86 -19.95 -25.89
C ASN A 538 12.19 -20.42 -25.30
N VAL A 539 12.84 -19.57 -24.49
CA VAL A 539 14.16 -19.80 -23.90
C VAL A 539 14.12 -19.64 -22.39
N PHE A 540 15.06 -20.31 -21.71
CA PHE A 540 15.24 -20.21 -20.27
C PHE A 540 15.58 -18.76 -19.88
N SER A 541 15.07 -18.32 -18.71
CA SER A 541 15.44 -17.05 -18.08
C SER A 541 16.04 -17.27 -16.71
N GLN A 542 15.30 -17.83 -15.75
CA GLN A 542 15.77 -17.95 -14.38
C GLN A 542 15.17 -19.18 -13.68
N PHE A 543 15.91 -19.72 -12.73
CA PHE A 543 15.40 -20.71 -11.77
C PHE A 543 15.95 -20.41 -10.39
N TYR A 544 15.06 -20.25 -9.39
CA TYR A 544 15.49 -20.07 -8.02
C TYR A 544 14.72 -20.94 -7.02
N LEU A 545 15.35 -21.14 -5.89
CA LEU A 545 14.80 -21.74 -4.68
C LEU A 545 14.90 -20.75 -3.53
N ASN A 546 13.85 -20.64 -2.74
CA ASN A 546 13.87 -19.83 -1.54
C ASN A 546 13.28 -20.62 -0.36
N TRP A 547 14.04 -20.76 0.71
CA TRP A 547 13.59 -21.34 1.96
C TRP A 547 13.63 -20.30 3.06
N ASN A 548 12.54 -20.12 3.79
CA ASN A 548 12.43 -19.18 4.90
C ASN A 548 11.98 -19.91 6.17
N VAL A 549 12.48 -19.47 7.31
CA VAL A 549 12.10 -19.98 8.63
C VAL A 549 12.02 -18.83 9.61
N GLY A 550 11.12 -18.93 10.59
CA GLY A 550 11.06 -17.94 11.65
C GLY A 550 10.13 -18.35 12.78
N GLY A 551 10.19 -17.58 13.85
CA GLY A 551 9.33 -17.84 15.00
C GLY A 551 9.30 -16.68 16.00
N THR A 552 8.20 -16.58 16.72
CA THR A 552 8.03 -15.63 17.82
C THR A 552 8.28 -16.35 19.14
N PHE A 553 9.32 -15.93 19.85
CA PHE A 553 9.72 -16.45 21.15
C PHE A 553 8.77 -16.01 22.26
N ARG A 554 8.81 -16.70 23.42
CA ARG A 554 7.98 -16.35 24.59
C ARG A 554 8.29 -15.00 25.23
N ASN A 555 9.44 -14.41 24.93
CA ASN A 555 9.79 -13.04 25.30
C ASN A 555 9.33 -12.02 24.23
N PHE A 556 8.47 -12.43 23.30
CA PHE A 556 7.95 -11.63 22.19
C PHE A 556 8.98 -11.14 21.17
N MET A 557 10.21 -11.62 21.22
CA MET A 557 11.16 -11.42 20.14
C MET A 557 10.76 -12.33 18.96
N THR A 558 10.75 -11.80 17.75
CA THR A 558 10.60 -12.58 16.52
C THR A 558 11.95 -12.63 15.82
N ALA A 559 12.39 -13.82 15.43
CA ALA A 559 13.64 -13.98 14.69
C ALA A 559 13.49 -15.07 13.64
N GLY A 560 14.31 -14.98 12.60
CA GLY A 560 14.30 -15.94 11.52
C GLY A 560 15.35 -15.64 10.46
N GLY A 561 15.24 -16.32 9.34
CA GLY A 561 16.11 -16.10 8.20
C GLY A 561 15.57 -16.75 6.93
N SER A 562 16.24 -16.51 5.83
CA SER A 562 15.97 -17.18 4.56
C SER A 562 17.27 -17.56 3.85
N LEU A 563 17.16 -18.55 2.99
CA LEU A 563 18.19 -18.91 2.05
C LEU A 563 17.62 -18.83 0.66
N TYR A 564 18.09 -17.86 -0.12
CA TYR A 564 17.82 -17.75 -1.54
C TYR A 564 18.98 -18.39 -2.31
N LEU A 565 18.66 -19.23 -3.26
CA LEU A 565 19.60 -19.96 -4.09
C LEU A 565 19.16 -19.92 -5.56
N GLU A 566 20.06 -19.48 -6.42
CA GLU A 566 19.93 -19.49 -7.86
C GLU A 566 21.03 -20.39 -8.44
N PRO A 567 20.79 -21.72 -8.54
CA PRO A 567 21.81 -22.70 -8.84
C PRO A 567 22.16 -22.80 -10.32
N ILE A 568 21.32 -22.21 -11.18
CA ILE A 568 21.50 -22.19 -12.63
C ILE A 568 21.73 -20.72 -13.04
N ARG A 569 22.74 -20.47 -13.86
CA ARG A 569 23.04 -19.14 -14.36
C ARG A 569 21.79 -18.53 -15.03
N PRO A 570 21.32 -17.37 -14.57
CA PRO A 570 20.17 -16.71 -15.18
C PRO A 570 20.55 -16.07 -16.52
N HIS A 571 19.59 -16.03 -17.44
CA HIS A 571 19.66 -15.24 -18.66
C HIS A 571 18.74 -14.03 -18.51
N ASP A 572 19.34 -12.86 -18.24
CA ASP A 572 18.60 -11.61 -18.10
C ASP A 572 18.42 -10.93 -19.45
N TYR A 573 17.19 -10.92 -19.95
CA TYR A 573 16.81 -10.30 -21.22
C TYR A 573 16.42 -8.82 -21.09
N PHE A 574 16.43 -8.29 -19.88
CA PHE A 574 15.99 -6.92 -19.59
C PHE A 574 17.18 -5.99 -19.33
N GLU A 575 18.19 -6.44 -18.59
CA GLU A 575 19.36 -5.61 -18.23
C GLU A 575 20.10 -5.04 -19.44
N PRO A 576 20.27 -5.75 -20.58
CA PRO A 576 20.92 -5.15 -21.76
C PRO A 576 20.16 -3.99 -22.38
N ARG A 577 18.84 -3.88 -22.17
CA ARG A 577 17.95 -2.85 -22.75
C ARG A 577 17.98 -2.80 -24.29
N VAL A 578 18.43 -3.85 -24.90
CA VAL A 578 18.51 -4.04 -26.35
C VAL A 578 17.70 -5.27 -26.74
N ALA A 579 16.75 -5.09 -27.66
CA ALA A 579 15.87 -6.16 -28.08
C ALA A 579 16.65 -7.37 -28.61
N GLY A 580 16.34 -8.57 -28.11
CA GLY A 580 16.96 -9.83 -28.53
C GLY A 580 18.32 -10.13 -27.87
N ARG A 581 18.86 -9.22 -27.05
CA ARG A 581 20.07 -9.44 -26.26
C ARG A 581 19.72 -9.96 -24.88
N PHE A 582 20.62 -10.74 -24.30
CA PHE A 582 20.54 -11.16 -22.90
C PHE A 582 21.93 -11.09 -22.25
N TYR A 583 21.93 -11.01 -20.94
CA TYR A 583 23.13 -11.11 -20.10
C TYR A 583 23.06 -12.44 -19.36
N GLU A 584 24.11 -13.29 -19.49
CA GLU A 584 24.28 -14.51 -18.70
C GLU A 584 24.91 -14.14 -17.37
N GLY A 585 24.10 -14.11 -16.32
CA GLY A 585 24.55 -13.84 -14.95
C GLY A 585 25.17 -15.06 -14.29
N ASP A 586 25.70 -14.87 -13.08
CA ASP A 586 26.27 -15.96 -12.28
C ASP A 586 25.24 -16.61 -11.39
N ALA A 587 25.50 -17.88 -11.05
CA ALA A 587 24.76 -18.56 -9.99
C ALA A 587 24.99 -17.83 -8.64
N LEU A 588 23.95 -17.79 -7.79
CA LEU A 588 23.89 -16.94 -6.61
C LEU A 588 23.42 -17.71 -5.38
N ILE A 589 24.04 -17.40 -4.22
CA ILE A 589 23.49 -17.73 -2.89
C ILE A 589 23.33 -16.44 -2.06
N ALA A 590 22.18 -16.30 -1.39
CA ALA A 590 21.91 -15.15 -0.53
C ALA A 590 21.21 -15.58 0.78
N PRO A 591 21.98 -15.88 1.84
CA PRO A 591 21.43 -16.07 3.17
C PRO A 591 21.02 -14.73 3.78
N SER A 592 19.91 -14.73 4.51
CA SER A 592 19.46 -13.58 5.30
C SER A 592 19.06 -13.97 6.70
N ALA A 593 19.14 -13.02 7.62
CA ALA A 593 18.68 -13.15 8.98
C ALA A 593 17.97 -11.86 9.43
N PHE A 594 16.94 -12.00 10.26
CA PHE A 594 16.26 -10.85 10.84
C PHE A 594 15.93 -11.07 12.30
N ILE A 595 15.84 -9.98 13.03
CA ILE A 595 15.29 -9.90 14.38
C ILE A 595 14.30 -8.75 14.47
N SER A 596 13.26 -8.92 15.27
CA SER A 596 12.30 -7.90 15.67
C SER A 596 12.01 -8.07 17.15
N SER A 597 12.37 -7.09 17.95
CA SER A 597 12.25 -7.17 19.40
C SER A 597 10.83 -6.83 19.86
N ASP A 598 10.59 -6.85 21.15
CA ASP A 598 9.27 -6.56 21.73
C ASP A 598 8.92 -5.07 21.69
N TYR A 599 7.97 -4.67 20.85
CA TYR A 599 7.50 -3.28 20.71
C TYR A 599 6.68 -2.77 21.91
N SER A 600 6.30 -3.61 22.86
CA SER A 600 5.68 -3.15 24.11
C SER A 600 6.67 -2.39 25.00
N LYS A 601 7.97 -2.54 24.75
CA LYS A 601 9.04 -1.90 25.53
C LYS A 601 9.32 -0.48 25.04
N PRO A 602 9.89 0.39 25.90
CA PRO A 602 10.30 1.74 25.51
C PRO A 602 11.34 1.78 24.40
N PHE A 603 12.19 0.76 24.33
CA PHE A 603 13.15 0.55 23.26
C PHE A 603 12.87 -0.77 22.54
N ALA A 604 12.80 -0.69 21.21
CA ALA A 604 12.70 -1.87 20.36
C ALA A 604 13.66 -1.72 19.16
N LEU A 605 14.08 -2.84 18.60
CA LEU A 605 14.99 -2.90 17.46
C LEU A 605 14.47 -3.90 16.43
N ASP A 606 14.36 -3.43 15.19
CA ASP A 606 14.28 -4.28 14.01
C ASP A 606 15.62 -4.28 13.30
N MET A 607 16.06 -5.44 12.89
CA MET A 607 17.29 -5.58 12.11
C MET A 607 17.11 -6.66 11.05
N ASN A 608 17.54 -6.38 9.85
CA ASN A 608 17.62 -7.34 8.75
C ASN A 608 18.99 -7.26 8.12
N PHE A 609 19.61 -8.40 7.90
CA PHE A 609 20.90 -8.52 7.23
C PHE A 609 20.80 -9.60 6.15
N THR A 610 21.23 -9.28 4.93
CA THR A 610 21.34 -10.21 3.82
C THR A 610 22.76 -10.09 3.27
N TRP A 611 23.44 -11.21 3.16
CA TRP A 611 24.67 -11.35 2.39
C TRP A 611 24.32 -12.05 1.08
N TYR A 612 24.96 -11.65 -0.04
CA TYR A 612 24.82 -12.37 -1.30
C TYR A 612 26.20 -12.56 -1.95
N GLN A 613 26.40 -13.74 -2.50
CA GLN A 613 27.64 -14.18 -3.13
C GLN A 613 27.33 -14.85 -4.47
N PHE A 614 27.97 -14.40 -5.51
CA PHE A 614 27.98 -15.04 -6.81
C PHE A 614 29.13 -16.02 -6.89
N PHE A 615 28.93 -17.18 -7.56
CA PHE A 615 29.88 -18.30 -7.43
C PHE A 615 31.11 -18.19 -8.33
N GLU A 616 31.02 -17.48 -9.44
CA GLU A 616 32.08 -17.57 -10.49
C GLU A 616 32.96 -16.33 -10.59
N HIS A 617 32.50 -15.19 -10.09
CA HIS A 617 33.25 -13.95 -10.07
C HIS A 617 33.38 -13.41 -8.65
N GLU A 618 34.30 -12.47 -8.43
CA GLU A 618 34.48 -11.78 -7.14
C GLU A 618 33.29 -10.85 -6.78
N ARG A 619 32.13 -11.13 -7.36
CA ARG A 619 30.90 -10.37 -7.18
C ARG A 619 30.20 -10.80 -5.91
N ASN A 620 30.01 -9.86 -5.00
CA ASN A 620 29.30 -10.10 -3.75
C ASN A 620 28.72 -8.79 -3.19
N GLY A 621 28.02 -8.87 -2.08
CA GLY A 621 27.51 -7.69 -1.40
C GLY A 621 26.68 -8.00 -0.18
N PHE A 622 26.19 -6.94 0.44
CA PHE A 622 25.28 -7.06 1.56
C PHE A 622 24.22 -5.97 1.57
N ASN A 623 23.13 -6.27 2.24
CA ASN A 623 22.10 -5.31 2.62
C ASN A 623 21.89 -5.39 4.13
N LEU A 624 22.01 -4.26 4.82
CA LEU A 624 21.74 -4.10 6.25
C LEU A 624 20.65 -3.04 6.43
N VAL A 625 19.62 -3.39 7.18
CA VAL A 625 18.62 -2.44 7.66
C VAL A 625 18.54 -2.56 9.18
N ALA A 626 18.66 -1.45 9.90
CA ALA A 626 18.51 -1.38 11.34
C ALA A 626 17.55 -0.24 11.71
N SER A 627 16.50 -0.55 12.46
CA SER A 627 15.47 0.42 12.83
C SER A 627 15.22 0.39 14.34
N PRO A 628 16.05 1.07 15.15
CA PRO A 628 15.74 1.34 16.54
C PRO A 628 14.49 2.23 16.66
N ARG A 629 13.64 1.84 17.59
CA ARG A 629 12.40 2.53 17.95
C ARG A 629 12.47 2.93 19.42
N ILE A 630 12.24 4.20 19.70
CA ILE A 630 12.36 4.76 21.05
C ILE A 630 11.07 5.48 21.39
N ARG A 631 10.42 5.03 22.46
CA ARG A 631 9.31 5.72 23.07
C ARG A 631 9.83 6.43 24.33
N PHE A 632 9.94 7.75 24.27
CA PHE A 632 10.42 8.54 25.38
C PHE A 632 9.37 8.66 26.51
N ASN A 633 8.11 8.78 26.10
CA ASN A 633 6.92 8.79 26.96
C ASN A 633 5.67 8.52 26.09
N ASP A 634 4.48 8.72 26.63
CA ASP A 634 3.22 8.45 25.93
C ASP A 634 2.91 9.43 24.77
N LYS A 635 3.70 10.50 24.59
CA LYS A 635 3.52 11.55 23.58
C LYS A 635 4.63 11.62 22.54
N TRP A 636 5.83 11.14 22.88
CA TRP A 636 7.01 11.24 22.04
C TRP A 636 7.48 9.88 21.58
N PHE A 637 7.57 9.73 20.27
CA PHE A 637 7.99 8.51 19.62
C PHE A 637 8.97 8.79 18.48
N LEU A 638 10.08 8.07 18.44
CA LEU A 638 11.14 8.17 17.45
C LEU A 638 11.40 6.82 16.81
N ILE A 639 11.43 6.77 15.47
CA ILE A 639 12.03 5.68 14.70
C ILE A 639 13.21 6.25 13.93
N TYR A 640 14.37 5.65 14.09
CA TYR A 640 15.49 5.90 13.20
C TYR A 640 15.71 4.67 12.35
N THR A 641 15.76 4.80 11.03
CA THR A 641 16.05 3.70 10.12
C THR A 641 17.34 4.00 9.38
N TYR A 642 18.32 3.15 9.61
CA TYR A 642 19.54 3.09 8.82
C TYR A 642 19.44 1.94 7.83
N SER A 643 19.73 2.21 6.55
CA SER A 643 19.83 1.18 5.51
C SER A 643 21.13 1.38 4.73
N GLN A 644 21.89 0.31 4.59
CA GLN A 644 23.09 0.28 3.77
C GLN A 644 23.06 -0.92 2.83
N ASN A 645 23.25 -0.65 1.54
CA ASN A 645 23.43 -1.67 0.52
C ASN A 645 24.77 -1.45 -0.18
N ASN A 646 25.61 -2.47 -0.12
CA ASN A 646 26.89 -2.49 -0.84
C ASN A 646 26.87 -3.65 -1.84
N ALA A 647 27.24 -3.34 -3.06
CA ALA A 647 27.46 -4.33 -4.12
C ALA A 647 28.87 -4.11 -4.67
N TRP A 648 29.71 -5.11 -4.58
CA TRP A 648 31.08 -5.06 -5.11
C TRP A 648 31.13 -5.84 -6.40
N LYS A 649 31.82 -5.25 -7.40
CA LYS A 649 31.95 -5.81 -8.74
C LYS A 649 30.59 -6.16 -9.37
N GLU A 650 29.58 -5.30 -9.08
CA GLU A 650 28.26 -5.41 -9.70
C GLU A 650 28.37 -5.30 -11.22
N GLU A 651 27.80 -6.25 -11.93
CA GLU A 651 27.78 -6.30 -13.38
C GLU A 651 26.44 -5.81 -13.93
N GLY A 652 26.49 -5.04 -15.00
CA GLY A 652 25.29 -4.51 -15.65
C GLY A 652 25.67 -3.55 -16.78
N VAL A 653 24.65 -3.04 -17.47
CA VAL A 653 24.84 -2.04 -18.54
C VAL A 653 25.55 -0.82 -18.01
N ALA A 654 26.54 -0.31 -18.75
CA ALA A 654 27.26 0.90 -18.41
C ALA A 654 26.42 2.13 -18.77
N LEU A 655 25.66 2.64 -17.80
CA LEU A 655 24.89 3.87 -18.02
C LEU A 655 25.79 5.10 -17.89
N THR A 656 25.72 6.01 -18.84
CA THR A 656 26.34 7.34 -18.70
C THR A 656 25.64 8.13 -17.58
N GLN A 657 26.24 9.25 -17.15
CA GLN A 657 25.62 10.20 -16.22
C GLN A 657 24.24 10.69 -16.67
N TYR A 658 23.94 10.66 -17.98
CA TYR A 658 22.64 10.98 -18.56
C TYR A 658 21.76 9.76 -18.81
N PHE A 659 22.08 8.60 -18.22
CA PHE A 659 21.36 7.33 -18.37
C PHE A 659 21.31 6.78 -19.80
N GLN A 660 22.23 7.19 -20.65
CA GLN A 660 22.37 6.68 -22.01
C GLN A 660 23.19 5.39 -22.00
N ILE A 661 22.88 4.48 -22.91
CA ILE A 661 23.62 3.23 -23.12
C ILE A 661 24.71 3.50 -24.18
N PRO A 662 25.99 3.35 -23.86
CA PRO A 662 27.03 3.39 -24.87
C PRO A 662 27.10 2.05 -25.64
N PHE A 663 27.54 2.15 -26.88
CA PHE A 663 27.74 1.00 -27.77
C PHE A 663 29.18 0.96 -28.29
N ASP A 664 29.70 -0.24 -28.53
CA ASP A 664 30.98 -0.46 -29.20
C ASP A 664 30.84 -0.23 -30.71
N LEU A 665 30.74 1.05 -31.08
CA LEU A 665 30.49 1.47 -32.48
C LEU A 665 31.65 1.12 -33.42
N ALA A 666 32.85 0.92 -32.86
CA ALA A 666 34.05 0.65 -33.66
C ALA A 666 34.13 -0.79 -34.14
N ASN A 667 33.57 -1.75 -33.37
CA ASN A 667 33.79 -3.15 -33.61
C ASN A 667 32.50 -3.96 -33.92
N SER A 668 31.42 -3.76 -33.15
CA SER A 668 30.29 -4.70 -33.21
C SER A 668 28.91 -4.06 -32.97
N ASN A 669 28.89 -2.80 -32.59
CA ASN A 669 27.67 -2.15 -32.12
C ASN A 669 26.99 -2.89 -30.94
N ASP A 670 27.77 -3.60 -30.13
CA ASP A 670 27.31 -4.28 -28.94
C ASP A 670 27.13 -3.26 -27.78
N PRO A 671 26.15 -3.44 -26.88
CA PRO A 671 26.02 -2.58 -25.72
C PRO A 671 27.21 -2.75 -24.75
N ILE A 672 27.64 -1.66 -24.16
CA ILE A 672 28.73 -1.66 -23.19
C ILE A 672 28.17 -2.03 -21.82
N PHE A 673 28.78 -3.02 -21.22
CA PHE A 673 28.58 -3.47 -19.84
C PHE A 673 29.77 -3.03 -18.99
N ALA A 674 29.59 -3.01 -17.68
CA ALA A 674 30.66 -2.64 -16.76
C ALA A 674 30.62 -3.45 -15.47
N LYS A 675 31.77 -3.49 -14.81
CA LYS A 675 31.88 -3.82 -13.39
C LYS A 675 31.97 -2.52 -12.60
N ARG A 676 31.20 -2.43 -11.53
CA ARG A 676 31.14 -1.23 -10.69
C ARG A 676 30.95 -1.60 -9.22
N ASP A 677 31.40 -0.74 -8.34
CA ASP A 677 31.09 -0.82 -6.93
C ASP A 677 29.95 0.16 -6.63
N ARG A 678 28.86 -0.35 -6.05
CA ARG A 678 27.73 0.47 -5.64
C ARG A 678 27.65 0.52 -4.13
N THR A 679 27.54 1.73 -3.59
CA THR A 679 27.23 1.96 -2.17
C THR A 679 25.98 2.82 -2.08
N THR A 680 24.98 2.34 -1.39
CA THR A 680 23.76 3.11 -1.11
C THR A 680 23.56 3.18 0.40
N ILE A 681 23.42 4.39 0.94
CA ILE A 681 23.14 4.64 2.36
C ILE A 681 21.87 5.47 2.46
N THR A 682 20.94 5.02 3.28
CA THR A 682 19.72 5.77 3.59
C THR A 682 19.60 5.93 5.09
N ASN A 683 19.40 7.16 5.54
CA ASN A 683 19.05 7.51 6.91
C ASN A 683 17.66 8.12 6.91
N THR A 684 16.77 7.57 7.72
CA THR A 684 15.43 8.13 7.91
C THR A 684 15.17 8.33 9.40
N ILE A 685 14.72 9.52 9.77
CA ILE A 685 14.28 9.86 11.12
C ILE A 685 12.79 10.18 11.04
N ASP A 686 11.98 9.40 11.72
CA ASP A 686 10.55 9.64 11.89
C ASP A 686 10.29 9.95 13.37
N LEU A 687 9.94 11.21 13.66
CA LEU A 687 9.65 11.69 15.00
C LEU A 687 8.19 12.14 15.07
N SER A 688 7.48 11.68 16.09
CA SER A 688 6.10 12.07 16.35
C SER A 688 5.97 12.67 17.74
N TYR A 689 5.30 13.83 17.83
CA TYR A 689 4.87 14.43 19.06
C TYR A 689 3.35 14.61 19.05
N ILE A 690 2.66 13.84 19.87
CA ILE A 690 1.20 13.85 19.95
C ILE A 690 0.78 14.60 21.20
N MET A 691 0.20 15.77 21.02
CA MET A 691 -0.24 16.65 22.10
C MET A 691 -1.45 16.05 22.82
N ASN A 692 -2.43 15.59 22.04
CA ASN A 692 -3.64 14.88 22.45
C ASN A 692 -4.21 14.10 21.24
N ASN A 693 -5.33 13.42 21.41
CA ASN A 693 -5.99 12.63 20.36
C ASN A 693 -6.52 13.44 19.15
N LYS A 694 -6.39 14.78 19.15
CA LYS A 694 -6.82 15.67 18.06
C LYS A 694 -5.68 16.48 17.45
N MET A 695 -4.51 16.53 18.10
CA MET A 695 -3.42 17.43 17.70
C MET A 695 -2.08 16.70 17.78
N GLY A 696 -1.28 16.84 16.72
CA GLY A 696 0.05 16.25 16.69
C GLY A 696 0.96 16.92 15.67
N ILE A 697 2.26 16.71 15.88
CA ILE A 697 3.33 17.07 14.94
C ILE A 697 4.04 15.80 14.54
N THR A 698 4.23 15.63 13.24
CA THR A 698 5.14 14.63 12.68
C THR A 698 6.28 15.32 11.99
N PHE A 699 7.46 14.76 12.13
CA PHE A 699 8.67 15.20 11.46
C PHE A 699 9.34 13.99 10.85
N ARG A 700 9.57 14.03 9.54
CA ARG A 700 10.32 13.03 8.83
C ARG A 700 11.48 13.69 8.11
N LEU A 701 12.69 13.19 8.35
CA LEU A 701 13.88 13.52 7.60
C LEU A 701 14.37 12.26 6.91
N ARG A 702 14.64 12.35 5.62
CA ARG A 702 15.27 11.27 4.86
C ARG A 702 16.47 11.80 4.10
N HIS A 703 17.62 11.16 4.27
CA HIS A 703 18.80 11.33 3.43
C HIS A 703 19.11 10.00 2.73
N TYR A 704 19.06 10.01 1.42
CA TYR A 704 19.46 8.93 0.54
C TYR A 704 20.69 9.36 -0.23
N TRP A 705 21.73 8.57 -0.18
CA TRP A 705 22.94 8.72 -0.96
C TRP A 705 23.28 7.42 -1.65
N SER A 706 23.48 7.45 -2.98
CA SER A 706 23.92 6.31 -3.77
C SER A 706 25.04 6.71 -4.69
N LYS A 707 26.14 5.97 -4.64
CA LYS A 707 27.27 6.18 -5.54
C LYS A 707 27.59 4.92 -6.34
N LEU A 708 27.98 5.13 -7.58
CA LEU A 708 28.42 4.12 -8.55
C LEU A 708 29.83 4.45 -8.97
N ASP A 709 30.81 3.61 -8.61
CA ASP A 709 32.23 3.72 -8.99
C ASP A 709 32.52 2.64 -10.02
N TYR A 710 32.65 3.07 -11.29
CA TYR A 710 32.88 2.17 -12.40
C TYR A 710 34.37 1.80 -12.49
N ASP A 711 34.65 0.50 -12.56
CA ASP A 711 35.99 -0.06 -12.51
C ASP A 711 36.49 -0.49 -13.90
N SER A 712 35.67 -1.22 -14.66
CA SER A 712 36.07 -1.78 -15.94
C SER A 712 34.89 -1.98 -16.88
N PHE A 713 35.17 -1.90 -18.19
CA PHE A 713 34.16 -1.92 -19.24
C PHE A 713 34.38 -3.12 -20.15
N TYR A 714 33.24 -3.63 -20.68
CA TYR A 714 33.16 -4.80 -21.55
C TYR A 714 32.08 -4.57 -22.59
N ARG A 715 32.16 -5.23 -23.74
CA ARG A 715 30.99 -5.31 -24.61
C ARG A 715 30.23 -6.60 -24.35
N LEU A 716 28.92 -6.54 -24.43
CA LEU A 716 28.05 -7.72 -24.30
C LEU A 716 27.87 -8.38 -25.68
N ASN A 717 28.46 -9.57 -25.87
CA ASN A 717 28.33 -10.28 -27.14
C ASN A 717 26.93 -10.94 -27.32
N GLU A 718 26.70 -11.54 -28.48
CA GLU A 718 25.42 -12.21 -28.80
C GLU A 718 25.12 -13.43 -27.91
N GLU A 719 26.16 -14.02 -27.33
CA GLU A 719 26.05 -15.16 -26.41
C GLU A 719 25.74 -14.74 -24.96
N GLY A 720 25.52 -13.45 -24.72
CA GLY A 720 25.23 -12.91 -23.41
C GLY A 720 26.44 -12.77 -22.48
N LYS A 721 27.67 -12.83 -23.01
CA LYS A 721 28.91 -12.77 -22.23
C LYS A 721 29.58 -11.41 -22.35
N MET A 722 30.12 -10.95 -21.22
CA MET A 722 31.00 -9.79 -21.16
C MET A 722 32.36 -10.13 -21.75
N VAL A 723 32.72 -9.50 -22.86
CA VAL A 723 34.01 -9.71 -23.54
C VAL A 723 34.78 -8.41 -23.66
N PHE A 724 36.07 -8.49 -23.93
CA PHE A 724 36.96 -7.33 -23.98
C PHE A 724 36.44 -6.26 -24.96
N THR A 725 36.66 -4.99 -24.59
CA THR A 725 36.41 -3.79 -25.43
C THR A 725 37.54 -2.78 -25.22
N ASP A 726 37.82 -1.96 -26.21
CA ASP A 726 38.72 -0.81 -26.09
C ASP A 726 38.04 0.44 -25.50
N TYR A 727 36.75 0.33 -25.15
CA TYR A 727 36.01 1.42 -24.54
C TYR A 727 36.53 1.71 -23.14
N THR A 728 36.97 2.95 -22.89
CA THR A 728 37.59 3.38 -21.64
C THR A 728 36.60 3.97 -20.62
N GLY A 729 35.43 4.39 -21.06
CA GLY A 729 34.46 5.12 -20.22
C GLY A 729 34.88 6.55 -19.86
N LEU A 730 35.92 7.09 -20.51
CA LEU A 730 36.43 8.42 -20.25
C LEU A 730 36.01 9.40 -21.34
N GLY A 731 35.79 10.64 -20.96
CA GLY A 731 35.56 11.77 -21.85
C GLY A 731 36.85 12.35 -22.39
N SER A 732 36.76 13.47 -23.12
CA SER A 732 37.89 14.11 -23.78
C SER A 732 38.94 14.71 -22.81
N ASN A 733 38.57 14.95 -21.57
CA ASN A 733 39.45 15.51 -20.55
C ASN A 733 39.82 14.47 -19.45
N ASP A 734 39.76 13.20 -19.78
CA ASP A 734 39.93 12.06 -18.86
C ASP A 734 38.94 12.00 -17.68
N GLU A 735 37.80 12.74 -17.76
CA GLU A 735 36.69 12.62 -16.82
C GLU A 735 35.91 11.33 -17.03
N SER A 736 35.39 10.72 -15.93
CA SER A 736 34.52 9.56 -16.05
C SER A 736 33.15 9.97 -16.62
N LEU A 737 32.72 9.29 -17.68
CA LEU A 737 31.36 9.46 -18.25
C LEU A 737 30.26 8.71 -17.47
N HIS A 738 30.64 7.84 -16.52
CA HIS A 738 29.76 6.88 -15.87
C HIS A 738 29.66 7.04 -14.36
N ASN A 739 30.75 7.50 -13.71
CA ASN A 739 30.74 7.67 -12.26
C ASN A 739 29.61 8.60 -11.83
N ASN A 740 28.94 8.22 -10.74
CA ASN A 740 27.72 8.85 -10.35
C ASN A 740 27.57 8.86 -8.82
N SER A 741 27.27 10.02 -8.28
CA SER A 741 26.96 10.23 -6.88
C SER A 741 25.67 11.03 -6.78
N TYR A 742 24.60 10.40 -6.29
CA TYR A 742 23.27 10.99 -6.21
C TYR A 742 22.83 11.13 -4.77
N ASN A 743 22.37 12.31 -4.41
CA ASN A 743 21.75 12.61 -3.12
C ASN A 743 20.29 13.03 -3.28
N ALA A 744 19.44 12.52 -2.38
CA ALA A 744 18.09 13.00 -2.17
C ALA A 744 17.88 13.22 -0.66
N PHE A 745 17.89 14.48 -0.25
CA PHE A 745 17.57 14.88 1.11
C PHE A 745 16.20 15.52 1.14
N THR A 746 15.34 15.06 2.05
CA THR A 746 13.99 15.60 2.20
C THR A 746 13.62 15.73 3.66
N ILE A 747 12.88 16.80 3.98
CA ILE A 747 12.19 17.01 5.25
C ILE A 747 10.70 17.20 4.94
N ASP A 748 9.86 16.47 5.67
CA ASP A 748 8.43 16.64 5.75
C ASP A 748 8.06 16.86 7.23
N MET A 749 7.60 18.05 7.61
CA MET A 749 7.09 18.34 8.94
C MET A 749 5.64 18.75 8.82
N ALA A 750 4.75 18.08 9.52
CA ALA A 750 3.32 18.40 9.50
C ALA A 750 2.77 18.56 10.91
N TYR A 751 2.15 19.72 11.17
CA TYR A 751 1.24 19.91 12.29
C TYR A 751 -0.20 19.68 11.79
N ARG A 752 -0.96 18.84 12.50
CA ARG A 752 -2.36 18.55 12.22
C ARG A 752 -3.22 18.81 13.43
N TRP A 753 -4.38 19.42 13.22
CA TRP A 753 -5.38 19.67 14.24
C TRP A 753 -6.78 19.35 13.73
N ILE A 754 -7.38 18.31 14.28
CA ILE A 754 -8.78 17.94 14.04
C ILE A 754 -9.64 18.78 14.98
N PHE A 755 -10.13 19.93 14.52
CA PHE A 755 -10.89 20.88 15.34
C PHE A 755 -12.38 20.51 15.46
N ALA A 756 -12.90 19.69 14.53
CA ALA A 756 -14.23 19.10 14.60
C ALA A 756 -14.22 17.74 13.86
N PRO A 757 -15.18 16.83 14.09
CA PRO A 757 -15.26 15.57 13.35
C PRO A 757 -15.23 15.81 11.84
N GLY A 758 -14.30 15.15 11.13
CA GLY A 758 -14.09 15.30 9.69
C GLY A 758 -13.51 16.65 9.24
N SER A 759 -13.17 17.57 10.18
CA SER A 759 -12.61 18.91 9.86
C SER A 759 -11.19 19.04 10.41
N GLU A 760 -10.28 19.50 9.57
CA GLU A 760 -8.85 19.53 9.89
C GLU A 760 -8.19 20.84 9.44
N LEU A 761 -7.23 21.29 10.22
CA LEU A 761 -6.22 22.27 9.84
C LEU A 761 -4.87 21.59 9.79
N SER A 762 -4.17 21.72 8.67
CA SER A 762 -2.81 21.21 8.49
C SER A 762 -1.85 22.32 8.08
N LEU A 763 -0.73 22.41 8.81
CA LEU A 763 0.41 23.27 8.48
C LEU A 763 1.59 22.38 8.17
N VAL A 764 2.12 22.47 6.94
CA VAL A 764 3.20 21.58 6.47
C VAL A 764 4.39 22.41 6.04
N TRP A 765 5.57 22.04 6.52
CA TRP A 765 6.85 22.51 6.01
C TRP A 765 7.56 21.36 5.31
N LYS A 766 8.00 21.60 4.07
CA LYS A 766 8.76 20.69 3.24
C LYS A 766 10.07 21.33 2.83
N ASN A 767 11.15 20.54 2.88
CA ASN A 767 12.44 20.94 2.34
C ASN A 767 12.96 19.80 1.47
N SER A 768 13.58 20.12 0.34
CA SER A 768 14.25 19.12 -0.48
C SER A 768 15.52 19.67 -1.10
N ILE A 769 16.55 18.81 -1.14
CA ILE A 769 17.82 19.03 -1.82
C ILE A 769 18.09 17.79 -2.66
N PHE A 770 18.30 17.99 -3.95
CA PHE A 770 18.73 16.93 -4.85
C PHE A 770 20.07 17.34 -5.46
N SER A 771 21.03 16.46 -5.41
CA SER A 771 22.32 16.69 -6.06
C SER A 771 22.76 15.45 -6.85
N TYR A 772 23.48 15.72 -7.91
CA TYR A 772 24.00 14.74 -8.82
C TYR A 772 25.38 15.18 -9.30
N ASP A 773 26.41 14.38 -9.00
CA ASP A 773 27.78 14.65 -9.39
C ASP A 773 28.55 13.35 -9.68
N ASP A 774 29.82 13.45 -10.06
CA ASP A 774 30.73 12.33 -10.36
C ASP A 774 31.69 12.00 -9.21
N GLN A 775 31.52 12.65 -8.07
CA GLN A 775 32.48 12.60 -6.94
C GLN A 775 32.31 11.34 -6.08
N VAL A 776 32.64 10.19 -6.64
CA VAL A 776 32.46 8.88 -5.98
C VAL A 776 33.47 8.55 -4.87
N LYS A 777 34.57 9.33 -4.78
CA LYS A 777 35.62 9.10 -3.76
C LYS A 777 35.30 9.75 -2.41
N LYS A 778 34.33 10.64 -2.30
CA LYS A 778 33.90 11.28 -1.05
C LYS A 778 33.46 10.22 -0.03
N ASN A 779 33.79 10.44 1.24
CA ASN A 779 33.20 9.71 2.35
C ASN A 779 31.77 10.27 2.65
N TYR A 780 31.07 9.59 3.56
CA TYR A 780 29.67 9.96 3.87
C TYR A 780 29.55 11.39 4.41
N PHE A 781 30.43 11.80 5.33
CA PHE A 781 30.32 13.13 5.96
C PHE A 781 30.75 14.26 5.02
N GLU A 782 31.76 14.03 4.19
CA GLU A 782 32.16 14.99 3.13
C GLU A 782 31.00 15.16 2.12
N ASN A 783 30.33 14.07 1.75
CA ASN A 783 29.18 14.11 0.86
C ASN A 783 28.02 14.90 1.47
N VAL A 784 27.69 14.66 2.74
CA VAL A 784 26.64 15.43 3.46
C VAL A 784 27.00 16.92 3.50
N GLY A 785 28.26 17.27 3.77
CA GLY A 785 28.74 18.66 3.74
C GLY A 785 28.48 19.32 2.38
N SER A 786 28.95 18.70 1.29
CA SER A 786 28.79 19.24 -0.07
C SER A 786 27.34 19.26 -0.57
N MET A 787 26.47 18.40 -0.03
CA MET A 787 25.06 18.42 -0.36
C MET A 787 24.35 19.69 0.15
N PHE A 788 24.72 20.18 1.34
CA PHE A 788 24.12 21.40 1.89
C PHE A 788 24.57 22.69 1.18
N ASP A 789 25.60 22.62 0.36
CA ASP A 789 26.01 23.72 -0.52
C ASP A 789 25.13 23.81 -1.77
N GLN A 790 24.26 22.83 -2.01
CA GLN A 790 23.36 22.80 -3.16
C GLN A 790 22.06 23.57 -2.91
N SER A 791 21.38 23.90 -4.02
CA SER A 791 20.11 24.61 -3.97
C SER A 791 19.03 23.79 -3.25
N ALA A 792 18.38 24.40 -2.28
CA ALA A 792 17.28 23.82 -1.54
C ALA A 792 15.92 24.42 -1.98
N THR A 793 14.93 23.55 -2.15
CA THR A 793 13.53 23.97 -2.26
C THR A 793 12.89 23.93 -0.88
N ASN A 794 12.29 25.05 -0.45
CA ASN A 794 11.53 25.16 0.78
C ASN A 794 10.08 25.48 0.44
N SER A 795 9.13 24.78 1.04
CA SER A 795 7.70 25.04 0.91
C SER A 795 7.03 25.03 2.28
N ILE A 796 6.26 26.07 2.57
CA ILE A 796 5.38 26.13 3.73
C ILE A 796 3.96 26.25 3.21
N SER A 797 3.07 25.42 3.70
CA SER A 797 1.67 25.40 3.26
C SER A 797 0.71 25.27 4.43
N LEU A 798 -0.41 25.97 4.33
CA LEU A 798 -1.55 25.88 5.24
C LEU A 798 -2.75 25.38 4.43
N LYS A 799 -3.43 24.34 4.94
CA LYS A 799 -4.69 23.84 4.38
C LYS A 799 -5.73 23.74 5.49
N ILE A 800 -6.93 24.15 5.21
CA ILE A 800 -8.10 24.04 6.08
C ILE A 800 -9.17 23.31 5.29
N LEU A 801 -9.62 22.21 5.87
CA LEU A 801 -10.72 21.43 5.36
C LEU A 801 -11.89 21.51 6.38
N TYR A 802 -13.14 21.69 5.92
CA TYR A 802 -14.32 21.78 6.80
C TYR A 802 -15.38 20.78 6.34
N TYR A 803 -15.70 19.81 7.22
CA TYR A 803 -16.73 18.79 6.94
C TYR A 803 -18.11 19.33 7.25
N ILE A 804 -19.02 19.21 6.29
CA ILE A 804 -20.42 19.63 6.38
C ILE A 804 -21.29 18.41 6.10
N ASP A 805 -21.93 17.86 7.14
CA ASP A 805 -23.00 16.90 6.97
C ASP A 805 -24.30 17.68 6.67
N TYR A 806 -24.86 17.48 5.46
CA TYR A 806 -26.05 18.21 5.02
C TYR A 806 -27.27 17.93 5.92
N TRP A 807 -27.46 16.67 6.34
CA TRP A 807 -28.61 16.33 7.18
C TRP A 807 -28.52 16.94 8.57
N ALA A 808 -27.39 16.84 9.22
CA ALA A 808 -27.16 17.45 10.53
C ALA A 808 -27.25 18.98 10.48
N TRP A 809 -26.77 19.59 9.40
CA TRP A 809 -26.86 21.04 9.16
C TRP A 809 -28.31 21.46 8.90
N HIS A 810 -29.06 20.74 8.08
CA HIS A 810 -30.47 20.98 7.80
C HIS A 810 -31.33 20.88 9.07
N GLN A 811 -31.12 19.87 9.91
CA GLN A 811 -31.84 19.73 11.18
C GLN A 811 -31.57 20.91 12.13
N LYS A 812 -30.33 21.40 12.22
CA LYS A 812 -29.99 22.57 13.06
C LYS A 812 -30.65 23.87 12.59
N LEU A 813 -30.83 24.05 11.27
CA LEU A 813 -31.44 25.26 10.71
C LEU A 813 -32.97 25.26 10.78
N PHE A 814 -33.60 24.09 10.55
CA PHE A 814 -35.05 24.00 10.33
C PHE A 814 -35.82 23.41 11.52
N LYS A 815 -35.17 22.72 12.51
CA LYS A 815 -35.80 22.34 13.78
C LYS A 815 -35.80 23.42 14.85
N LYS A 816 -35.32 24.64 14.55
CA LYS A 816 -35.36 25.80 15.45
C LYS A 816 -36.61 26.65 15.30
N ASN A 817 -37.63 26.17 14.58
CA ASN A 817 -38.96 26.80 14.46
C ASN A 817 -40.02 25.89 15.06
#